data_318b11d42697e5be2de52b2fa5fa9a28
#
_entry.id   318b11d42697e5be2de52b2fa5fa9a28
#
_cell.length_a   1.000
_cell.length_b   1.000
_cell.length_c   1.000
_cell.angle_alpha   90.00
_cell.angle_beta   90.00
_cell.angle_gamma   90.00
#
_symmetry.space_group_name_H-M   'P 1'
#
loop_
_entity.id
_entity.type
_entity.pdbx_description
1 polymer ?
#
loop_
_entity_poly.entity_id
_entity_poly.type
_entity_poly.pdbx_seq_one_letter_code
_entity_poly.pdbx_strand_id
1 'polypeptide(L)'
;MRRTALAASAALLTVLLLDAGFDSRAGAQPAEPDSGVTIDWEVKNRFRLFRRESDFQRHVIANRAGSQFAAEHQLERATGGRGWAQSQLDHLCVNAAGTVLDTCDRDGERENYLAPKSHLVVARLAGAVPAGATCNWSFDDGTIPPKQVNAPCNQQVVQRLAYGKPTIAAVGITRPDNSVDSVSAEIEVRDLLIAGMGDSVAAGEGNPDRPIALADEGFCFRRFLGAARGEYFRPSRLGYKGDKACDDSTTGSPNSASEWNSQAARWMSAACHRSLYGYQLRTALALATENRRMAVTFLPLACTGATIENGLFGSQGASDCPSTGRCAGTVPPQLDQLQELLNKARMDMPSRRLDLVLLTVGANDIKFSGLVADVIISSGVERTLFSQGGQLATVPQAQVVLEREYPTNFAKLRNSLKPLVGGNLSRVVYVSYGHPALEGGAPCPGGRDGLDIHPAFNADETRLKNVTDFVLTKFLPKVKALARCEAGSRCANPDTDRMTFVDAHQAEFADHGICARSNDDPQFDIECFSAEGKSFEADPVVGATSPLVCPLRPSEFRPYAPRARWIRTANDSYFTAMTYPRGLSSTMQPSNIHDASWAAMSAVYGGAFHPSAEGHAVMADAALPAAREALGLKAPPEVIAQPLPLPGGQIAPPQ
;
A
#
# COMPACT_ATOMS: atom_id res chain seq x y z
N MET A 1 24.79 5.57 68.24
CA MET A 1 24.31 6.36 69.41
C MET A 1 22.89 6.79 69.13
N ARG A 2 21.97 6.36 70.06
CA ARG A 2 20.62 6.86 70.37
C ARG A 2 19.72 7.28 69.23
N ARG A 3 18.67 6.47 68.83
CA ARG A 3 17.33 6.32 69.46
C ARG A 3 16.67 7.66 69.82
N THR A 4 15.54 7.96 69.13
CA THR A 4 14.23 8.10 69.84
C THR A 4 13.08 8.05 68.87
N ALA A 5 12.12 7.18 69.18
CA ALA A 5 10.79 7.09 68.61
C ALA A 5 9.88 8.08 69.35
N LEU A 6 8.84 8.58 68.70
CA LEU A 6 7.63 9.05 69.39
C LEU A 6 6.40 8.75 68.56
N ALA A 7 5.52 8.03 69.19
CA ALA A 7 4.16 7.68 68.72
C ALA A 7 3.12 8.67 69.28
N ALA A 8 1.92 8.53 68.82
CA ALA A 8 0.62 9.00 69.32
C ALA A 8 0.08 10.23 68.59
N SER A 9 -1.17 10.41 68.24
CA SER A 9 -2.44 9.86 68.76
C SER A 9 -3.53 10.16 67.75
N ALA A 10 -4.48 9.25 67.67
CA ALA A 10 -5.79 9.41 66.99
C ALA A 10 -6.64 10.45 67.70
N ALA A 11 -7.27 11.35 66.97
CA ALA A 11 -8.41 12.11 67.43
C ALA A 11 -9.59 11.93 66.45
N LEU A 12 -10.60 11.20 66.87
CA LEU A 12 -11.92 11.18 66.27
C LEU A 12 -12.57 12.56 66.43
N LEU A 13 -12.95 13.17 65.32
CA LEU A 13 -13.92 14.27 65.34
C LEU A 13 -15.12 13.87 64.50
N THR A 14 -16.22 13.55 65.21
CA THR A 14 -17.56 13.37 64.68
C THR A 14 -18.12 14.76 64.34
N VAL A 15 -18.36 15.04 63.06
CA VAL A 15 -19.12 16.22 62.63
C VAL A 15 -20.45 15.78 62.05
N LEU A 16 -21.51 16.28 62.68
CA LEU A 16 -22.90 16.13 62.25
C LEU A 16 -23.11 16.72 60.86
N LEU A 17 -23.68 15.91 60.01
CA LEU A 17 -24.19 16.31 58.70
C LEU A 17 -25.53 16.98 58.85
N LEU A 18 -25.60 18.25 58.49
CA LEU A 18 -26.84 18.94 58.17
C LEU A 18 -27.17 18.62 56.70
N ASP A 19 -28.30 17.96 56.46
CA ASP A 19 -28.92 17.75 55.17
C ASP A 19 -29.28 19.10 54.56
N ALA A 20 -28.52 19.52 53.51
CA ALA A 20 -28.96 20.50 52.54
C ALA A 20 -29.26 19.74 51.25
N GLY A 21 -30.56 19.58 50.94
CA GLY A 21 -31.01 18.95 49.70
C GLY A 21 -30.41 19.61 48.47
N PHE A 22 -29.56 18.89 47.79
CA PHE A 22 -29.20 19.15 46.38
C PHE A 22 -30.20 18.33 45.55
N ASP A 23 -31.09 19.03 44.88
CA ASP A 23 -31.87 18.51 43.77
C ASP A 23 -30.95 17.83 42.76
N SER A 24 -30.92 16.52 42.77
CA SER A 24 -30.35 15.71 41.70
C SER A 24 -31.19 16.00 40.44
N ARG A 25 -30.66 16.81 39.57
CA ARG A 25 -31.09 16.77 38.16
C ARG A 25 -30.92 15.35 37.69
N ALA A 26 -32.00 14.62 37.68
CA ALA A 26 -32.09 13.35 36.96
C ALA A 26 -31.69 13.60 35.53
N GLY A 27 -30.54 13.08 35.11
CA GLY A 27 -30.18 12.99 33.71
C GLY A 27 -31.31 12.18 33.05
N ALA A 28 -32.04 12.82 32.17
CA ALA A 28 -33.02 12.16 31.35
C ALA A 28 -32.31 11.03 30.59
N GLN A 29 -32.53 9.78 30.97
CA GLN A 29 -32.23 8.65 30.10
C GLN A 29 -32.98 8.91 28.78
N PRO A 30 -32.33 8.73 27.64
CA PRO A 30 -33.04 8.79 26.37
C PRO A 30 -34.19 7.78 26.44
N ALA A 31 -35.42 8.26 26.24
CA ALA A 31 -36.59 7.38 26.13
C ALA A 31 -36.29 6.39 25.00
N GLU A 32 -36.44 5.10 25.26
CA GLU A 32 -36.39 4.09 24.20
C GLU A 32 -37.46 4.47 23.16
N PRO A 33 -37.15 4.50 21.87
CA PRO A 33 -38.10 4.92 20.86
C PRO A 33 -39.18 3.88 20.69
N ASP A 34 -40.38 4.23 21.07
CA ASP A 34 -41.60 3.41 20.90
C ASP A 34 -41.97 3.20 19.41
N SER A 35 -41.27 3.90 18.51
CA SER A 35 -41.54 3.94 17.06
C SER A 35 -40.74 2.93 16.22
N GLY A 36 -39.77 2.22 16.77
CA GLY A 36 -38.87 1.38 16.00
C GLY A 36 -37.99 2.12 14.96
N VAL A 37 -38.00 3.47 15.00
CA VAL A 37 -37.17 4.31 14.14
C VAL A 37 -35.89 4.68 14.87
N THR A 38 -34.74 4.57 14.18
CA THR A 38 -33.42 4.93 14.72
C THR A 38 -32.66 5.80 13.75
N ILE A 39 -31.62 6.50 14.23
CA ILE A 39 -30.70 7.24 13.39
C ILE A 39 -29.53 6.30 13.00
N ASP A 40 -29.40 6.02 11.71
CA ASP A 40 -28.23 5.35 11.12
C ASP A 40 -27.32 6.41 10.49
N TRP A 41 -25.98 6.23 10.65
CA TRP A 41 -25.02 7.21 10.15
C TRP A 41 -23.72 6.57 9.70
N GLU A 42 -23.02 7.27 8.81
CA GLU A 42 -21.68 6.90 8.34
C GLU A 42 -20.82 8.13 8.04
N VAL A 43 -19.51 7.96 8.12
CA VAL A 43 -18.56 8.96 7.65
C VAL A 43 -18.46 8.88 6.13
N LYS A 44 -18.57 10.03 5.46
CA LYS A 44 -18.41 10.13 4.02
C LYS A 44 -16.92 10.15 3.65
N ASN A 45 -16.54 9.50 2.54
CA ASN A 45 -15.16 9.43 2.04
C ASN A 45 -14.14 9.09 3.14
N ARG A 46 -14.34 7.95 3.80
CA ARG A 46 -13.64 7.54 5.02
C ARG A 46 -12.13 7.33 4.86
N PHE A 47 -11.67 6.97 3.64
CA PHE A 47 -10.23 6.84 3.37
C PHE A 47 -9.67 8.19 2.92
N ARG A 48 -9.00 8.88 3.84
CA ARG A 48 -8.67 10.30 3.66
C ARG A 48 -7.57 10.57 2.65
N LEU A 49 -6.89 9.54 2.15
CA LEU A 49 -5.94 9.69 1.04
C LEU A 49 -6.63 10.06 -0.28
N PHE A 50 -7.88 9.64 -0.49
CA PHE A 50 -8.66 9.99 -1.68
C PHE A 50 -9.32 11.36 -1.55
N ARG A 51 -9.20 12.17 -2.60
CA ARG A 51 -9.87 13.48 -2.70
C ARG A 51 -11.35 13.35 -3.01
N ARG A 52 -11.75 12.29 -3.73
CA ARG A 52 -13.10 12.10 -4.25
C ARG A 52 -13.81 10.93 -3.62
N GLU A 53 -15.02 11.17 -3.17
CA GLU A 53 -15.91 10.11 -2.68
C GLU A 53 -16.10 8.98 -3.71
N SER A 54 -16.19 9.32 -5.01
CA SER A 54 -16.39 8.34 -6.08
C SER A 54 -15.24 7.32 -6.17
N ASP A 55 -14.00 7.73 -5.87
CA ASP A 55 -12.86 6.83 -5.87
C ASP A 55 -12.94 5.87 -4.67
N PHE A 56 -13.32 6.38 -3.51
CA PHE A 56 -13.54 5.55 -2.32
C PHE A 56 -14.70 4.56 -2.52
N GLN A 57 -15.81 4.98 -3.11
CA GLN A 57 -16.99 4.14 -3.32
C GLN A 57 -16.73 2.95 -4.25
N ARG A 58 -15.82 3.08 -5.23
CA ARG A 58 -15.38 1.93 -6.05
C ARG A 58 -14.82 0.81 -5.16
N HIS A 59 -13.99 1.16 -4.19
CA HIS A 59 -13.40 0.20 -3.26
C HIS A 59 -14.44 -0.35 -2.27
N VAL A 60 -15.38 0.46 -1.81
CA VAL A 60 -16.52 -0.02 -0.99
C VAL A 60 -17.31 -1.08 -1.74
N ILE A 61 -17.59 -0.86 -3.04
CA ILE A 61 -18.31 -1.84 -3.87
C ILE A 61 -17.47 -3.10 -4.07
N ALA A 62 -16.20 -2.95 -4.45
CA ALA A 62 -15.32 -4.09 -4.69
C ALA A 62 -15.10 -4.94 -3.42
N ASN A 63 -14.99 -4.30 -2.25
CA ASN A 63 -14.76 -4.97 -0.97
C ASN A 63 -15.94 -5.85 -0.51
N ARG A 64 -17.13 -5.70 -1.14
CA ARG A 64 -18.27 -6.60 -0.92
C ARG A 64 -18.00 -8.02 -1.43
N ALA A 65 -16.96 -8.23 -2.22
CA ALA A 65 -16.51 -9.55 -2.65
C ALA A 65 -15.95 -10.42 -1.50
N GLY A 66 -15.77 -9.85 -0.29
CA GLY A 66 -15.44 -10.56 0.93
C GLY A 66 -13.94 -10.69 1.22
N SER A 67 -13.06 -10.45 0.25
CA SER A 67 -11.60 -10.41 0.43
C SER A 67 -10.96 -9.35 -0.46
N GLN A 68 -9.74 -8.94 -0.12
CA GLN A 68 -8.96 -8.00 -0.95
C GLN A 68 -8.56 -8.65 -2.29
N PHE A 69 -8.29 -9.95 -2.28
CA PHE A 69 -8.01 -10.71 -3.50
C PHE A 69 -9.20 -10.71 -4.46
N ALA A 70 -10.40 -11.02 -3.98
CA ALA A 70 -11.60 -10.98 -4.80
C ALA A 70 -11.95 -9.55 -5.26
N ALA A 71 -11.72 -8.54 -4.41
CA ALA A 71 -11.90 -7.14 -4.75
C ALA A 71 -10.94 -6.69 -5.86
N GLU A 72 -9.68 -7.15 -5.84
CA GLU A 72 -8.71 -6.91 -6.90
C GLU A 72 -9.20 -7.44 -8.24
N HIS A 73 -9.62 -8.69 -8.28
CA HIS A 73 -10.16 -9.30 -9.50
C HIS A 73 -11.39 -8.57 -10.04
N GLN A 74 -12.23 -8.02 -9.16
CA GLN A 74 -13.38 -7.20 -9.58
C GLN A 74 -12.94 -5.88 -10.20
N LEU A 75 -11.99 -5.19 -9.59
CA LEU A 75 -11.47 -3.91 -10.07
C LEU A 75 -10.72 -4.07 -11.40
N GLU A 76 -9.91 -5.13 -11.53
CA GLU A 76 -9.14 -5.39 -12.76
C GLU A 76 -10.01 -5.84 -13.92
N ARG A 77 -11.05 -6.65 -13.69
CA ARG A 77 -12.03 -6.96 -14.73
C ARG A 77 -12.69 -5.71 -15.30
N ALA A 78 -12.99 -4.72 -14.47
CA ALA A 78 -13.57 -3.45 -14.92
C ALA A 78 -12.62 -2.63 -15.81
N THR A 79 -11.31 -2.87 -15.74
CA THR A 79 -10.29 -2.18 -16.55
C THR A 79 -9.69 -3.05 -17.67
N GLY A 80 -10.13 -4.30 -17.78
CA GLY A 80 -9.58 -5.25 -18.73
C GLY A 80 -8.10 -5.58 -18.48
N GLY A 81 -7.66 -5.62 -17.21
CA GLY A 81 -6.29 -5.90 -16.82
C GLY A 81 -5.29 -4.77 -17.11
N ARG A 82 -5.76 -3.56 -17.35
CA ARG A 82 -4.90 -2.38 -17.63
C ARG A 82 -4.53 -1.59 -16.38
N GLY A 83 -5.12 -1.88 -15.23
CA GLY A 83 -4.85 -1.23 -13.95
C GLY A 83 -5.93 -0.23 -13.53
N TRP A 84 -6.55 -0.47 -12.38
CA TRP A 84 -7.59 0.41 -11.82
C TRP A 84 -7.01 1.70 -11.20
N ALA A 85 -5.78 1.65 -10.68
CA ALA A 85 -5.15 2.75 -9.96
C ALA A 85 -4.88 3.97 -10.84
N GLN A 86 -4.71 3.78 -12.15
CA GLN A 86 -4.45 4.86 -13.11
C GLN A 86 -5.51 5.97 -13.04
N SER A 87 -6.78 5.62 -12.84
CA SER A 87 -7.87 6.60 -12.79
C SER A 87 -7.93 7.38 -11.47
N GLN A 88 -7.20 6.94 -10.44
CA GLN A 88 -7.24 7.52 -9.10
C GLN A 88 -5.95 8.27 -8.73
N LEU A 89 -4.85 7.99 -9.44
CA LEU A 89 -3.51 8.48 -9.12
C LEU A 89 -3.45 10.01 -8.96
N ASP A 90 -4.14 10.76 -9.81
CA ASP A 90 -4.14 12.22 -9.79
C ASP A 90 -5.13 12.81 -8.74
N HIS A 91 -5.87 11.96 -8.03
CA HIS A 91 -6.87 12.33 -7.02
C HIS A 91 -6.45 11.93 -5.60
N LEU A 92 -5.16 11.96 -5.32
CA LEU A 92 -4.62 11.64 -4.01
C LEU A 92 -4.22 12.89 -3.24
N CYS A 93 -4.26 12.81 -1.91
CA CYS A 93 -3.78 13.85 -1.01
C CYS A 93 -2.24 13.79 -0.83
N VAL A 94 -1.52 13.64 -1.94
CA VAL A 94 -0.05 13.66 -2.01
C VAL A 94 0.43 14.68 -3.03
N ASN A 95 1.65 15.14 -2.89
CA ASN A 95 2.33 15.96 -3.90
C ASN A 95 3.01 15.08 -4.97
N ALA A 96 3.65 15.69 -5.95
CA ALA A 96 4.35 14.98 -7.02
C ALA A 96 5.51 14.07 -6.55
N ALA A 97 6.04 14.28 -5.35
CA ALA A 97 7.03 13.40 -4.73
C ALA A 97 6.40 12.22 -3.98
N GLY A 98 5.06 12.18 -3.89
CA GLY A 98 4.33 11.17 -3.14
C GLY A 98 4.34 11.40 -1.63
N THR A 99 4.64 12.61 -1.17
CA THR A 99 4.52 13.01 0.23
C THR A 99 3.11 13.52 0.50
N VAL A 100 2.52 13.13 1.62
CA VAL A 100 1.19 13.61 2.00
C VAL A 100 1.17 15.13 2.16
N LEU A 101 0.07 15.75 1.74
CA LEU A 101 -0.13 17.19 1.84
C LEU A 101 -0.52 17.56 3.27
N ASP A 102 -0.07 18.71 3.76
CA ASP A 102 -0.53 19.25 5.05
C ASP A 102 -2.03 19.59 5.02
N THR A 103 -2.48 20.16 3.89
CA THR A 103 -3.89 20.42 3.60
C THR A 103 -4.27 19.83 2.25
N CYS A 104 -5.47 19.27 2.15
CA CYS A 104 -5.97 18.63 0.95
C CYS A 104 -7.40 19.06 0.65
N ASP A 105 -7.68 19.33 -0.62
CA ASP A 105 -9.06 19.60 -1.08
C ASP A 105 -9.75 18.24 -1.30
N ARG A 106 -10.78 17.98 -0.49
CA ARG A 106 -11.55 16.73 -0.50
C ARG A 106 -13.04 17.04 -0.61
N ASP A 107 -13.68 16.44 -1.60
CA ASP A 107 -15.11 16.63 -1.85
C ASP A 107 -15.54 18.12 -1.89
N GLY A 108 -14.68 18.98 -2.44
CA GLY A 108 -14.92 20.41 -2.60
C GLY A 108 -14.52 21.29 -1.41
N GLU A 109 -13.96 20.71 -0.35
CA GLU A 109 -13.51 21.47 0.82
C GLU A 109 -12.05 21.21 1.16
N ARG A 110 -11.39 22.26 1.67
CA ARG A 110 -10.00 22.21 2.11
C ARG A 110 -9.90 21.76 3.56
N GLU A 111 -9.24 20.64 3.78
CA GLU A 111 -9.08 20.02 5.10
C GLU A 111 -7.60 19.92 5.51
N ASN A 112 -7.32 19.99 6.83
CA ASN A 112 -6.04 19.53 7.35
C ASN A 112 -6.00 18.00 7.23
N TYR A 113 -4.97 17.49 6.54
CA TYR A 113 -4.86 16.06 6.29
C TYR A 113 -4.47 15.26 7.55
N LEU A 114 -3.49 15.77 8.32
CA LEU A 114 -2.93 15.08 9.47
C LEU A 114 -3.79 15.19 10.72
N ALA A 115 -4.39 16.38 10.92
CA ALA A 115 -5.18 16.73 12.10
C ALA A 115 -6.54 17.31 11.66
N PRO A 116 -7.48 16.47 11.21
CA PRO A 116 -8.79 16.94 10.78
C PRO A 116 -9.57 17.57 11.95
N LYS A 117 -10.17 18.72 11.72
CA LYS A 117 -11.02 19.38 12.72
C LYS A 117 -12.47 18.87 12.70
N SER A 118 -12.85 18.23 11.60
CA SER A 118 -14.22 17.76 11.38
C SER A 118 -14.27 16.69 10.29
N HIS A 119 -15.36 15.92 10.25
CA HIS A 119 -15.66 14.97 9.21
C HIS A 119 -17.06 15.21 8.62
N LEU A 120 -17.24 14.91 7.33
CA LEU A 120 -18.55 14.83 6.71
C LEU A 120 -19.23 13.53 7.16
N VAL A 121 -20.43 13.66 7.72
CA VAL A 121 -21.26 12.55 8.17
C VAL A 121 -22.56 12.56 7.39
N VAL A 122 -22.94 11.39 6.88
CA VAL A 122 -24.27 11.14 6.30
C VAL A 122 -25.12 10.49 7.37
N ALA A 123 -26.28 11.07 7.68
CA ALA A 123 -27.24 10.52 8.61
C ALA A 123 -28.59 10.29 7.92
N ARG A 124 -29.29 9.25 8.33
CA ARG A 124 -30.63 8.91 7.83
C ARG A 124 -31.44 8.22 8.92
N LEU A 125 -32.75 8.26 8.77
CA LEU A 125 -33.60 7.39 9.58
C LEU A 125 -33.58 5.96 9.07
N ALA A 126 -33.52 5.01 9.98
CA ALA A 126 -33.67 3.59 9.74
C ALA A 126 -34.91 3.11 10.49
N GLY A 127 -35.69 2.21 9.87
CA GLY A 127 -37.01 1.76 10.36
C GLY A 127 -38.17 2.31 9.55
N ALA A 128 -39.39 2.02 10.01
CA ALA A 128 -40.61 2.42 9.32
C ALA A 128 -40.95 3.89 9.62
N VAL A 129 -40.59 4.79 8.70
CA VAL A 129 -40.95 6.21 8.78
C VAL A 129 -42.36 6.41 8.25
N PRO A 130 -43.27 7.16 8.98
CA PRO A 130 -44.61 7.42 8.49
C PRO A 130 -44.62 8.14 7.15
N ALA A 131 -45.50 7.72 6.23
CA ALA A 131 -45.64 8.36 4.94
C ALA A 131 -46.13 9.84 5.12
N GLY A 132 -45.51 10.77 4.37
CA GLY A 132 -45.82 12.17 4.45
C GLY A 132 -45.28 12.93 5.65
N ALA A 133 -44.46 12.27 6.49
CA ALA A 133 -43.79 12.93 7.61
C ALA A 133 -42.68 13.87 7.15
N THR A 134 -42.49 14.96 7.88
CA THR A 134 -41.38 15.92 7.72
C THR A 134 -40.39 15.81 8.88
N CYS A 135 -39.12 15.97 8.59
CA CYS A 135 -38.05 15.80 9.57
C CYS A 135 -37.25 17.09 9.76
N ASN A 136 -37.11 17.46 11.02
CA ASN A 136 -36.22 18.55 11.44
C ASN A 136 -35.05 17.94 12.22
N TRP A 137 -33.88 17.97 11.60
CA TRP A 137 -32.64 17.47 12.20
C TRP A 137 -31.93 18.56 12.97
N SER A 138 -31.42 18.22 14.14
CA SER A 138 -30.57 19.06 14.96
C SER A 138 -29.27 18.34 15.28
N PHE A 139 -28.14 19.00 15.09
CA PHE A 139 -26.82 18.49 15.42
C PHE A 139 -26.17 19.42 16.45
N ASP A 140 -26.09 18.94 17.68
CA ASP A 140 -25.52 19.64 18.81
C ASP A 140 -24.12 19.13 19.13
N ASP A 141 -23.10 19.90 18.79
CA ASP A 141 -21.70 19.68 19.11
C ASP A 141 -21.20 20.66 20.20
N GLY A 142 -22.12 21.30 20.94
CA GLY A 142 -21.86 22.33 21.93
C GLY A 142 -21.73 23.74 21.34
N THR A 143 -21.97 23.92 20.04
CA THR A 143 -22.11 25.27 19.44
C THR A 143 -23.54 25.78 19.59
N ILE A 144 -23.70 27.09 19.85
CA ILE A 144 -25.00 27.72 20.06
C ILE A 144 -25.25 28.73 18.94
N PRO A 145 -26.35 28.59 18.20
CA PRO A 145 -27.34 27.53 18.21
C PRO A 145 -26.84 26.21 17.57
N PRO A 146 -27.42 25.05 17.91
CA PRO A 146 -27.17 23.81 17.21
C PRO A 146 -27.47 23.93 15.71
N LYS A 147 -26.73 23.19 14.88
CA LYS A 147 -26.96 23.16 13.43
C LYS A 147 -28.27 22.45 13.13
N GLN A 148 -29.15 23.09 12.37
CA GLN A 148 -30.45 22.53 11.99
C GLN A 148 -30.54 22.30 10.48
N VAL A 149 -31.20 21.18 10.10
CA VAL A 149 -31.46 20.80 8.71
C VAL A 149 -32.88 20.27 8.59
N ASN A 150 -33.69 20.90 7.76
CA ASN A 150 -35.01 20.41 7.40
C ASN A 150 -34.90 19.56 6.13
N ALA A 151 -35.37 18.34 6.17
CA ALA A 151 -35.38 17.43 5.03
C ALA A 151 -36.60 16.49 5.09
N PRO A 152 -37.06 15.97 3.95
CA PRO A 152 -37.99 14.84 3.94
C PRO A 152 -37.41 13.66 4.74
N CYS A 153 -38.23 13.00 5.53
CA CYS A 153 -37.78 11.94 6.43
C CYS A 153 -37.17 10.70 5.73
N ASN A 154 -37.50 10.51 4.45
CA ASN A 154 -36.93 9.45 3.62
C ASN A 154 -35.60 9.83 2.94
N GLN A 155 -35.11 11.06 3.16
CA GLN A 155 -33.84 11.53 2.60
C GLN A 155 -32.73 11.47 3.66
N GLN A 156 -31.52 11.24 3.19
CA GLN A 156 -30.31 11.39 3.99
C GLN A 156 -29.90 12.85 4.10
N VAL A 157 -29.37 13.24 5.25
CA VAL A 157 -28.76 14.54 5.48
C VAL A 157 -27.24 14.41 5.56
N VAL A 158 -26.52 15.39 5.03
CA VAL A 158 -25.05 15.45 5.09
C VAL A 158 -24.67 16.63 5.96
N GLN A 159 -23.91 16.37 7.02
CA GLN A 159 -23.50 17.39 7.96
C GLN A 159 -22.01 17.25 8.30
N ARG A 160 -21.32 18.38 8.36
CA ARG A 160 -19.94 18.42 8.86
C ARG A 160 -19.96 18.52 10.38
N LEU A 161 -19.45 17.47 11.05
CA LEU A 161 -19.39 17.34 12.50
C LEU A 161 -17.97 17.52 13.02
N ALA A 162 -17.84 18.16 14.16
CA ALA A 162 -16.54 18.35 14.81
C ALA A 162 -15.89 17.00 15.18
N TYR A 163 -14.58 16.90 15.01
CA TYR A 163 -13.81 15.72 15.41
C TYR A 163 -13.27 15.87 16.84
N GLY A 164 -13.19 14.75 17.55
CA GLY A 164 -12.61 14.67 18.90
C GLY A 164 -13.59 15.02 20.03
N LYS A 165 -14.86 15.21 19.69
CA LYS A 165 -15.98 15.32 20.66
C LYS A 165 -17.24 14.72 20.07
N PRO A 166 -18.13 14.15 20.91
CA PRO A 166 -19.40 13.63 20.45
C PRO A 166 -20.32 14.77 19.98
N THR A 167 -21.17 14.45 19.01
CA THR A 167 -22.27 15.32 18.56
C THR A 167 -23.58 14.58 18.81
N ILE A 168 -24.55 15.23 19.46
CA ILE A 168 -25.90 14.68 19.60
C ILE A 168 -26.67 15.03 18.34
N ALA A 169 -27.00 14.03 17.54
CA ALA A 169 -27.96 14.17 16.43
C ALA A 169 -29.34 13.85 16.96
N ALA A 170 -30.27 14.79 16.81
CA ALA A 170 -31.68 14.59 17.15
C ALA A 170 -32.54 14.90 15.91
N VAL A 171 -33.65 14.20 15.77
CA VAL A 171 -34.62 14.46 14.71
C VAL A 171 -36.03 14.49 15.27
N GLY A 172 -36.73 15.60 15.02
CA GLY A 172 -38.16 15.72 15.23
C GLY A 172 -38.90 15.25 13.98
N ILE A 173 -39.74 14.25 14.11
CA ILE A 173 -40.54 13.64 13.04
C ILE A 173 -41.96 14.13 13.18
N THR A 174 -42.38 15.08 12.36
CA THR A 174 -43.74 15.61 12.35
C THR A 174 -44.60 14.78 11.40
N ARG A 175 -45.64 14.13 11.92
CA ARG A 175 -46.61 13.34 11.14
C ARG A 175 -47.64 14.22 10.47
N PRO A 176 -48.41 13.74 9.47
CA PRO A 176 -49.50 14.52 8.84
C PRO A 176 -50.58 14.98 9.78
N ASP A 177 -50.77 14.33 10.91
CA ASP A 177 -51.73 14.71 11.98
C ASP A 177 -51.14 15.75 12.94
N ASN A 178 -49.96 16.31 12.67
CA ASN A 178 -49.16 17.22 13.50
C ASN A 178 -48.64 16.62 14.82
N SER A 179 -48.73 15.33 15.04
CA SER A 179 -48.01 14.69 16.14
C SER A 179 -46.50 14.67 15.85
N VAL A 180 -45.68 14.81 16.90
CA VAL A 180 -44.24 14.88 16.78
C VAL A 180 -43.61 13.76 17.61
N ASP A 181 -42.87 12.89 16.93
CA ASP A 181 -41.96 11.94 17.59
C ASP A 181 -40.53 12.52 17.56
N SER A 182 -39.70 12.09 18.50
CA SER A 182 -38.28 12.48 18.50
C SER A 182 -37.38 11.26 18.66
N VAL A 183 -36.29 11.25 17.93
CA VAL A 183 -35.23 10.23 17.99
C VAL A 183 -33.90 10.91 18.11
N SER A 184 -32.99 10.38 18.94
CA SER A 184 -31.64 10.92 19.05
C SER A 184 -30.59 9.81 19.01
N ALA A 185 -29.38 10.18 18.58
CA ALA A 185 -28.21 9.31 18.60
C ALA A 185 -26.94 10.15 18.85
N GLU A 186 -26.00 9.57 19.55
CA GLU A 186 -24.68 10.14 19.69
C GLU A 186 -23.81 9.72 18.48
N ILE A 187 -23.18 10.70 17.88
CA ILE A 187 -22.26 10.53 16.75
C ILE A 187 -20.85 10.89 17.21
N GLU A 188 -19.99 9.90 17.32
CA GLU A 188 -18.57 10.08 17.58
C GLU A 188 -17.75 9.42 16.46
N VAL A 189 -17.07 10.25 15.67
CA VAL A 189 -16.20 9.78 14.58
C VAL A 189 -14.83 9.41 15.15
N ARG A 190 -14.38 8.18 14.90
CA ARG A 190 -13.00 7.77 15.15
C ARG A 190 -12.18 7.97 13.88
N ASP A 191 -11.02 8.63 13.95
CA ASP A 191 -10.08 8.78 12.83
C ASP A 191 -8.75 8.12 13.20
N LEU A 192 -8.41 7.03 12.52
CA LEU A 192 -7.17 6.29 12.72
C LEU A 192 -6.04 6.92 11.91
N LEU A 193 -4.89 7.12 12.56
CA LEU A 193 -3.65 7.49 11.88
C LEU A 193 -2.78 6.23 11.73
N ILE A 194 -2.59 5.79 10.48
CA ILE A 194 -1.87 4.57 10.14
C ILE A 194 -0.67 4.92 9.28
N ALA A 195 0.53 4.44 9.65
CA ALA A 195 1.73 4.59 8.84
C ALA A 195 2.11 3.25 8.16
N GLY A 196 2.44 3.32 6.87
CA GLY A 196 3.06 2.23 6.12
C GLY A 196 4.55 2.52 5.95
N MET A 197 5.41 1.65 6.46
CA MET A 197 6.87 1.79 6.45
C MET A 197 7.54 0.52 5.93
N GLY A 198 8.76 0.65 5.46
CA GLY A 198 9.58 -0.49 5.07
C GLY A 198 10.21 -0.37 3.70
N ASP A 199 10.41 -1.50 3.06
CA ASP A 199 11.15 -1.67 1.81
C ASP A 199 10.24 -1.72 0.55
N SER A 200 10.73 -2.33 -0.51
CA SER A 200 10.06 -2.44 -1.79
C SER A 200 8.75 -3.23 -1.74
N VAL A 201 8.69 -4.32 -0.96
CA VAL A 201 7.45 -5.08 -0.77
C VAL A 201 6.42 -4.23 -0.03
N ALA A 202 6.84 -3.47 0.97
CA ALA A 202 5.98 -2.53 1.67
C ALA A 202 5.48 -1.39 0.75
N ALA A 203 6.31 -0.93 -0.18
CA ALA A 203 5.98 0.14 -1.13
C ALA A 203 5.03 -0.30 -2.26
N GLY A 204 5.01 -1.58 -2.63
CA GLY A 204 4.25 -2.10 -3.77
C GLY A 204 5.05 -2.13 -5.07
N GLU A 205 6.39 -2.31 -4.97
CA GLU A 205 7.31 -2.41 -6.11
C GLU A 205 6.81 -3.42 -7.16
N GLY A 206 7.05 -3.13 -8.44
CA GLY A 206 6.60 -3.96 -9.56
C GLY A 206 5.17 -3.66 -10.03
N ASN A 207 4.43 -2.76 -9.34
CA ASN A 207 3.04 -2.45 -9.64
C ASN A 207 2.81 -0.95 -9.76
N PRO A 208 3.29 -0.28 -10.83
CA PRO A 208 3.05 1.15 -11.02
C PRO A 208 1.55 1.44 -11.10
N ASP A 209 1.11 2.56 -10.54
CA ASP A 209 -0.29 2.98 -10.57
C ASP A 209 -0.79 3.24 -12.00
N ARG A 210 0.11 3.67 -12.87
CA ARG A 210 -0.08 3.67 -14.32
C ARG A 210 1.08 2.92 -14.96
N PRO A 211 0.85 1.76 -15.59
CA PRO A 211 1.90 1.03 -16.29
C PRO A 211 2.38 1.79 -17.53
N ILE A 212 3.48 1.31 -18.11
CA ILE A 212 3.99 1.85 -19.37
C ILE A 212 2.91 1.79 -20.44
N ALA A 213 2.75 2.85 -21.21
CA ALA A 213 1.92 2.84 -22.40
C ALA A 213 2.68 2.16 -23.54
N LEU A 214 2.40 0.87 -23.75
CA LEU A 214 3.00 0.08 -24.84
C LEU A 214 2.28 0.38 -26.15
N ALA A 215 3.04 0.71 -27.17
CA ALA A 215 2.61 0.83 -28.56
C ALA A 215 3.38 -0.18 -29.42
N ASP A 216 2.90 -0.43 -30.64
CA ASP A 216 3.55 -1.40 -31.55
C ASP A 216 4.94 -0.93 -32.00
N GLU A 217 5.19 0.37 -32.00
CA GLU A 217 6.48 0.99 -32.28
C GLU A 217 7.40 1.06 -31.05
N GLY A 218 6.95 0.57 -29.90
CA GLY A 218 7.65 0.65 -28.64
C GLY A 218 7.15 1.76 -27.73
N PHE A 219 7.96 2.13 -26.77
CA PHE A 219 7.67 3.20 -25.82
C PHE A 219 8.93 4.05 -25.60
N CYS A 220 8.70 5.29 -25.18
CA CYS A 220 9.76 6.23 -24.85
C CYS A 220 10.16 6.09 -23.38
N PHE A 221 11.44 6.03 -23.07
CA PHE A 221 11.91 6.04 -21.71
C PHE A 221 13.17 6.92 -21.53
N ARG A 222 13.42 7.30 -20.29
CA ARG A 222 14.56 8.16 -19.95
C ARG A 222 15.86 7.36 -20.01
N ARG A 223 16.88 7.92 -20.66
CA ARG A 223 18.17 7.27 -20.81
C ARG A 223 18.91 7.07 -19.48
N PHE A 224 18.87 8.08 -18.61
CA PHE A 224 19.53 8.03 -17.31
C PHE A 224 18.70 8.65 -16.21
N LEU A 225 18.66 7.99 -15.05
CA LEU A 225 18.09 8.56 -13.85
C LEU A 225 18.89 9.77 -13.38
N GLY A 226 18.21 10.87 -13.07
CA GLY A 226 18.82 12.08 -12.55
C GLY A 226 19.63 12.87 -13.56
N ALA A 227 19.61 12.52 -14.85
CA ALA A 227 20.25 13.32 -15.87
C ALA A 227 19.65 14.73 -15.92
N ALA A 228 20.49 15.75 -15.81
CA ALA A 228 20.06 17.15 -15.91
C ALA A 228 19.53 17.49 -17.32
N ARG A 229 19.99 16.76 -18.31
CA ARG A 229 19.49 16.80 -19.70
C ARG A 229 18.76 15.49 -19.94
N GLY A 230 17.45 15.49 -19.93
CA GLY A 230 16.64 14.31 -20.20
C GLY A 230 16.87 13.87 -21.65
N GLU A 231 17.73 12.89 -21.86
CA GLU A 231 17.79 12.18 -23.12
C GLU A 231 16.78 11.04 -23.06
N TYR A 232 15.94 10.94 -24.07
CA TYR A 232 14.89 9.95 -24.20
C TYR A 232 15.08 9.18 -25.48
N PHE A 233 14.82 7.89 -25.48
CA PHE A 233 14.97 7.05 -26.67
C PHE A 233 14.05 5.83 -26.59
N ARG A 234 13.86 5.19 -27.74
CA ARG A 234 13.15 3.93 -27.86
C ARG A 234 14.17 2.80 -27.95
N PRO A 235 14.10 1.78 -27.10
CA PRO A 235 15.00 0.65 -27.21
C PRO A 235 14.75 -0.14 -28.49
N SER A 236 15.80 -0.67 -29.07
CA SER A 236 15.72 -1.58 -30.23
C SER A 236 15.23 -2.97 -29.87
N ARG A 237 15.14 -3.28 -28.60
CA ARG A 237 14.74 -4.59 -28.09
C ARG A 237 13.25 -4.85 -28.25
N LEU A 238 12.86 -6.11 -28.12
CA LEU A 238 11.48 -6.55 -28.15
C LEU A 238 10.78 -6.30 -29.51
N GLY A 239 11.55 -6.36 -30.62
CA GLY A 239 11.03 -6.14 -31.95
C GLY A 239 10.79 -4.68 -32.31
N TYR A 240 11.14 -3.75 -31.43
CA TYR A 240 11.07 -2.32 -31.73
C TYR A 240 12.17 -1.87 -32.68
N LYS A 241 11.82 -0.99 -33.60
CA LYS A 241 12.74 -0.55 -34.66
C LYS A 241 13.70 0.50 -34.15
N GLY A 242 14.88 0.05 -33.76
CA GLY A 242 16.06 0.90 -33.56
C GLY A 242 16.05 1.83 -32.36
N ASP A 243 17.22 2.32 -32.00
CA ASP A 243 17.44 3.38 -31.03
C ASP A 243 17.11 4.73 -31.67
N LYS A 244 15.85 5.10 -31.64
CA LYS A 244 15.44 6.44 -32.04
C LYS A 244 15.28 7.32 -30.81
N ALA A 245 15.77 8.55 -30.90
CA ALA A 245 15.31 9.61 -30.03
C ALA A 245 13.80 9.71 -30.12
N CYS A 246 13.13 9.89 -28.98
CA CYS A 246 11.70 10.07 -28.98
C CYS A 246 11.34 11.37 -29.70
N ASP A 247 10.45 11.28 -30.68
CA ASP A 247 9.96 12.45 -31.38
C ASP A 247 8.96 13.20 -30.50
N ASP A 248 9.20 14.48 -30.32
CA ASP A 248 8.20 15.42 -29.85
C ASP A 248 7.73 16.29 -31.01
N SER A 249 6.70 15.83 -31.68
CA SER A 249 6.10 16.56 -32.80
C SER A 249 5.55 17.93 -32.42
N THR A 250 5.37 18.20 -31.11
CA THR A 250 4.80 19.45 -30.63
C THR A 250 5.82 20.52 -30.32
N THR A 251 7.06 20.15 -30.02
CA THR A 251 8.11 21.11 -29.62
C THR A 251 9.30 21.18 -30.61
N GLY A 252 9.34 20.29 -31.58
CA GLY A 252 10.46 20.22 -32.52
C GLY A 252 11.81 19.81 -31.91
N SER A 253 11.80 19.35 -30.66
CA SER A 253 12.98 18.86 -29.96
C SER A 253 13.03 17.33 -30.02
N PRO A 254 14.08 16.73 -30.56
CA PRO A 254 14.21 15.28 -30.70
C PRO A 254 14.37 14.53 -29.36
N ASN A 255 14.38 15.24 -28.22
CA ASN A 255 14.58 14.70 -26.88
C ASN A 255 13.55 15.23 -25.90
N SER A 256 12.26 15.11 -26.22
CA SER A 256 11.25 15.76 -25.41
C SER A 256 10.79 14.93 -24.22
N ALA A 257 10.62 15.66 -23.11
CA ALA A 257 10.06 15.11 -21.89
C ALA A 257 8.57 14.77 -22.04
N SER A 258 7.87 15.31 -23.05
CA SER A 258 6.41 15.16 -23.14
C SER A 258 5.99 13.75 -23.54
N GLU A 259 6.68 13.14 -24.51
CA GLU A 259 6.41 11.77 -24.93
C GLU A 259 6.73 10.79 -23.78
N TRP A 260 7.88 10.96 -23.11
CA TRP A 260 8.20 10.16 -21.93
C TRP A 260 7.15 10.34 -20.82
N ASN A 261 6.72 11.56 -20.52
CA ASN A 261 5.71 11.85 -19.50
C ASN A 261 4.37 11.19 -19.80
N SER A 262 4.01 11.06 -21.08
CA SER A 262 2.76 10.44 -21.50
C SER A 262 2.82 8.90 -21.46
N GLN A 263 3.98 8.30 -21.72
CA GLN A 263 4.14 6.87 -21.87
C GLN A 263 4.76 6.16 -20.66
N ALA A 264 5.58 6.86 -19.86
CA ALA A 264 6.29 6.26 -18.74
C ALA A 264 5.36 5.70 -17.66
N ALA A 265 5.82 4.68 -16.95
CA ALA A 265 5.19 4.22 -15.74
C ALA A 265 5.08 5.36 -14.72
N ARG A 266 3.95 5.41 -13.98
CA ARG A 266 3.74 6.39 -12.92
C ARG A 266 3.40 5.70 -11.62
N TRP A 267 3.95 6.24 -10.54
CA TRP A 267 3.79 5.79 -9.18
C TRP A 267 3.21 6.91 -8.34
N MET A 268 2.55 6.59 -7.25
CA MET A 268 2.20 7.58 -6.22
C MET A 268 3.46 8.32 -5.74
N SER A 269 4.60 7.63 -5.68
CA SER A 269 5.94 8.21 -5.48
C SER A 269 6.95 7.51 -6.37
N ALA A 270 7.43 8.17 -7.42
CA ALA A 270 8.45 7.64 -8.31
C ALA A 270 9.79 7.38 -7.58
N ALA A 271 10.17 8.26 -6.66
CA ALA A 271 11.41 8.11 -5.89
C ALA A 271 11.45 6.85 -5.00
N CYS A 272 10.29 6.37 -4.59
CA CYS A 272 10.13 5.21 -3.70
C CYS A 272 9.34 4.06 -4.31
N HIS A 273 8.87 4.17 -5.55
CA HIS A 273 7.96 3.23 -6.20
C HIS A 273 6.76 2.86 -5.31
N ARG A 274 6.22 3.85 -4.57
CA ARG A 274 5.02 3.65 -3.78
C ARG A 274 3.79 3.56 -4.69
N SER A 275 2.95 2.58 -4.41
CA SER A 275 1.82 2.23 -5.25
C SER A 275 0.54 2.04 -4.44
N LEU A 276 -0.60 2.36 -5.06
CA LEU A 276 -1.94 2.04 -4.57
C LEU A 276 -2.18 0.51 -4.48
N TYR A 277 -1.42 -0.27 -5.23
CA TYR A 277 -1.48 -1.74 -5.20
C TYR A 277 -0.77 -2.35 -3.97
N GLY A 278 0.06 -1.59 -3.25
CA GLY A 278 0.79 -2.08 -2.08
C GLY A 278 -0.14 -2.60 -0.97
N TYR A 279 0.21 -3.71 -0.34
CA TYR A 279 -0.62 -4.35 0.69
C TYR A 279 -0.93 -3.43 1.87
N GLN A 280 -0.01 -2.51 2.23
CA GLN A 280 -0.19 -1.59 3.35
C GLN A 280 -1.33 -0.62 3.11
N LEU A 281 -1.36 -0.03 1.93
CA LEU A 281 -2.44 0.87 1.53
C LEU A 281 -3.77 0.12 1.46
N ARG A 282 -3.78 -1.08 0.87
CA ARG A 282 -4.98 -1.92 0.79
C ARG A 282 -5.52 -2.31 2.15
N THR A 283 -4.66 -2.68 3.10
CA THR A 283 -5.06 -2.97 4.48
C THR A 283 -5.70 -1.74 5.14
N ALA A 284 -5.09 -0.56 5.01
CA ALA A 284 -5.63 0.68 5.55
C ALA A 284 -6.96 1.08 4.87
N LEU A 285 -7.06 0.90 3.56
CA LEU A 285 -8.28 1.15 2.79
C LEU A 285 -9.40 0.17 3.17
N ALA A 286 -9.08 -1.13 3.36
CA ALA A 286 -10.04 -2.13 3.81
C ALA A 286 -10.63 -1.79 5.18
N LEU A 287 -9.81 -1.37 6.15
CA LEU A 287 -10.28 -0.90 7.44
C LEU A 287 -11.29 0.24 7.31
N ALA A 288 -11.06 1.18 6.39
CA ALA A 288 -11.99 2.27 6.11
C ALA A 288 -13.29 1.77 5.43
N THR A 289 -13.21 0.79 4.52
CA THR A 289 -14.41 0.26 3.83
C THR A 289 -15.31 -0.55 4.76
N GLU A 290 -14.72 -1.28 5.70
CA GLU A 290 -15.44 -2.14 6.65
C GLU A 290 -16.15 -1.36 7.76
N ASN A 291 -15.60 -0.24 8.19
CA ASN A 291 -16.08 0.50 9.35
C ASN A 291 -16.75 1.81 8.94
N ARG A 292 -18.07 1.81 8.86
CA ARG A 292 -18.87 2.96 8.43
C ARG A 292 -18.70 4.20 9.31
N ARG A 293 -18.37 4.03 10.58
CA ARG A 293 -18.26 5.10 11.61
C ARG A 293 -16.83 5.55 11.86
N MET A 294 -15.89 5.17 10.98
CA MET A 294 -14.47 5.41 11.19
C MET A 294 -13.83 5.97 9.93
N ALA A 295 -12.99 6.99 10.08
CA ALA A 295 -12.09 7.48 9.04
C ALA A 295 -10.69 6.89 9.21
N VAL A 296 -9.91 6.86 8.13
CA VAL A 296 -8.52 6.43 8.11
C VAL A 296 -7.65 7.47 7.41
N THR A 297 -6.71 8.01 8.14
CA THR A 297 -5.61 8.85 7.63
C THR A 297 -4.37 7.97 7.44
N PHE A 298 -3.94 7.76 6.21
CA PHE A 298 -2.82 6.87 5.88
C PHE A 298 -1.56 7.65 5.50
N LEU A 299 -0.41 7.27 6.07
CA LEU A 299 0.92 7.84 5.81
C LEU A 299 1.77 6.83 5.02
N PRO A 300 1.86 6.93 3.69
CA PRO A 300 2.69 6.05 2.87
C PRO A 300 4.14 6.49 2.95
N LEU A 301 4.97 5.79 3.73
CA LEU A 301 6.39 6.14 3.93
C LEU A 301 7.36 5.09 3.37
N ALA A 302 6.89 3.86 3.11
CA ALA A 302 7.72 2.79 2.56
C ALA A 302 8.46 3.22 1.30
N CYS A 303 9.67 2.69 1.08
CA CYS A 303 10.50 3.10 -0.04
C CYS A 303 11.30 1.91 -0.58
N THR A 304 11.22 1.66 -1.88
CA THR A 304 11.97 0.58 -2.52
C THR A 304 13.46 0.72 -2.28
N GLY A 305 14.15 -0.40 -2.06
CA GLY A 305 15.57 -0.43 -1.74
C GLY A 305 15.92 -0.10 -0.28
N ALA A 306 14.94 0.24 0.58
CA ALA A 306 15.21 0.57 1.96
C ALA A 306 15.78 -0.62 2.75
N THR A 307 16.83 -0.38 3.49
CA THR A 307 17.32 -1.19 4.61
C THR A 307 16.93 -0.54 5.92
N ILE A 308 17.16 -1.22 7.04
CA ILE A 308 16.96 -0.60 8.34
C ILE A 308 17.89 0.60 8.50
N GLU A 309 19.17 0.49 8.12
CA GLU A 309 20.12 1.61 8.26
C GLU A 309 19.92 2.69 7.20
N ASN A 310 19.78 2.33 5.91
CA ASN A 310 19.58 3.26 4.82
C ASN A 310 18.15 3.14 4.30
N GLY A 311 17.35 4.15 4.57
CA GLY A 311 15.91 4.18 4.28
C GLY A 311 15.09 4.38 5.53
N LEU A 312 15.24 3.58 6.60
CA LEU A 312 14.52 3.82 7.85
C LEU A 312 15.24 4.86 8.73
N PHE A 313 16.54 4.70 9.00
CA PHE A 313 17.33 5.62 9.84
C PHE A 313 18.15 6.65 9.07
N GLY A 314 18.71 6.29 7.95
CA GLY A 314 19.50 7.16 7.07
C GLY A 314 18.77 7.45 5.77
N SER A 315 19.21 8.49 5.07
CA SER A 315 18.72 8.78 3.72
C SER A 315 19.12 7.68 2.74
N GLN A 316 18.28 7.44 1.75
CA GLN A 316 18.54 6.51 0.65
C GLN A 316 18.47 7.20 -0.70
N GLY A 317 18.98 6.55 -1.74
CA GLY A 317 18.83 7.01 -3.11
C GLY A 317 17.38 6.91 -3.58
N ALA A 318 16.92 7.87 -4.36
CA ALA A 318 15.67 7.76 -5.10
C ALA A 318 15.77 6.69 -6.19
N SER A 319 14.70 5.91 -6.38
CA SER A 319 14.69 4.83 -7.40
C SER A 319 14.42 5.36 -8.79
N ASP A 320 13.50 6.30 -8.93
CA ASP A 320 13.11 6.89 -10.22
C ASP A 320 12.78 8.37 -10.08
N CYS A 321 12.51 9.00 -11.21
CA CYS A 321 12.12 10.40 -11.29
C CYS A 321 10.61 10.51 -11.53
N PRO A 322 9.96 11.53 -10.96
CA PRO A 322 8.57 11.80 -11.27
C PRO A 322 8.42 12.16 -12.75
N SER A 323 7.28 11.85 -13.33
CA SER A 323 6.95 12.25 -14.72
C SER A 323 6.92 13.77 -14.88
N THR A 324 6.71 14.51 -13.81
CA THR A 324 6.76 15.97 -13.76
C THR A 324 7.61 16.43 -12.57
N GLY A 325 8.39 17.50 -12.75
CA GLY A 325 9.23 18.04 -11.69
C GLY A 325 10.68 17.55 -11.73
N ARG A 326 11.42 17.83 -10.66
CA ARG A 326 12.84 17.46 -10.53
C ARG A 326 13.00 16.06 -9.95
N CYS A 327 13.98 15.31 -10.46
CA CYS A 327 14.42 14.09 -9.80
C CYS A 327 14.96 14.38 -8.40
N ALA A 328 14.43 13.68 -7.41
CA ALA A 328 15.02 13.66 -6.08
C ALA A 328 16.34 12.87 -6.14
N GLY A 329 17.44 13.45 -5.70
CA GLY A 329 18.71 12.71 -5.59
C GLY A 329 18.68 11.69 -4.46
N THR A 330 18.05 12.06 -3.35
CA THR A 330 17.92 11.27 -2.13
C THR A 330 16.52 11.40 -1.54
N VAL A 331 16.11 10.39 -0.78
CA VAL A 331 14.87 10.36 0.00
C VAL A 331 15.25 10.44 1.48
N PRO A 332 14.59 11.30 2.28
CA PRO A 332 14.85 11.39 3.73
C PRO A 332 14.53 10.07 4.46
N PRO A 333 15.09 9.86 5.66
CA PRO A 333 14.77 8.69 6.49
C PRO A 333 13.28 8.58 6.80
N GLN A 334 12.73 7.38 6.74
CA GLN A 334 11.29 7.17 6.99
C GLN A 334 10.89 7.51 8.43
N LEU A 335 11.76 7.23 9.41
CA LEU A 335 11.52 7.58 10.82
C LEU A 335 11.49 9.09 11.03
N ASP A 336 12.36 9.84 10.37
CA ASP A 336 12.37 11.30 10.46
C ASP A 336 11.11 11.89 9.81
N GLN A 337 10.72 11.38 8.64
CA GLN A 337 9.47 11.77 7.97
C GLN A 337 8.26 11.51 8.88
N LEU A 338 8.17 10.31 9.49
CA LEU A 338 7.08 9.97 10.40
C LEU A 338 7.06 10.91 11.62
N GLN A 339 8.22 11.17 12.22
CA GLN A 339 8.32 12.07 13.38
C GLN A 339 7.91 13.51 13.02
N GLU A 340 8.33 14.00 11.86
CA GLU A 340 7.94 15.32 11.35
C GLU A 340 6.42 15.41 11.16
N LEU A 341 5.80 14.44 10.52
CA LEU A 341 4.35 14.40 10.28
C LEU A 341 3.57 14.32 11.61
N LEU A 342 4.04 13.53 12.57
CA LEU A 342 3.43 13.47 13.91
C LEU A 342 3.56 14.78 14.67
N ASN A 343 4.71 15.45 14.58
CA ASN A 343 4.91 16.76 15.21
C ASN A 343 3.98 17.81 14.58
N LYS A 344 3.86 17.84 13.24
CA LYS A 344 2.90 18.71 12.55
C LYS A 344 1.46 18.43 12.98
N ALA A 345 1.06 17.15 13.03
CA ALA A 345 -0.27 16.77 13.49
C ALA A 345 -0.58 17.26 14.90
N ARG A 346 0.39 17.16 15.81
CA ARG A 346 0.25 17.54 17.22
C ARG A 346 0.26 19.06 17.46
N MET A 347 0.79 19.87 16.55
CA MET A 347 0.65 21.32 16.62
C MET A 347 -0.82 21.74 16.55
N ASP A 348 -1.61 21.12 15.69
CA ASP A 348 -3.04 21.43 15.52
C ASP A 348 -3.94 20.56 16.44
N MET A 349 -3.48 19.37 16.80
CA MET A 349 -4.21 18.41 17.64
C MET A 349 -3.23 17.69 18.59
N PRO A 350 -2.97 18.23 19.78
CA PRO A 350 -1.99 17.66 20.73
C PRO A 350 -2.27 16.19 21.11
N SER A 351 -3.53 15.77 21.08
CA SER A 351 -3.97 14.38 21.34
C SER A 351 -3.72 13.43 20.19
N ARG A 352 -3.31 13.91 18.98
CA ARG A 352 -3.12 13.08 17.79
C ARG A 352 -1.99 12.09 18.02
N ARG A 353 -2.27 10.82 17.85
CA ARG A 353 -1.32 9.72 18.04
C ARG A 353 -1.33 8.78 16.84
N LEU A 354 -0.25 8.07 16.66
CA LEU A 354 -0.15 6.99 15.69
C LEU A 354 -0.88 5.77 16.27
N ASP A 355 -1.86 5.26 15.56
CA ASP A 355 -2.69 4.13 15.98
C ASP A 355 -2.09 2.80 15.55
N LEU A 356 -1.47 2.74 14.36
CA LEU A 356 -0.93 1.52 13.78
C LEU A 356 0.26 1.83 12.88
N VAL A 357 1.24 0.92 12.85
CA VAL A 357 2.30 0.85 11.83
C VAL A 357 2.18 -0.48 11.10
N LEU A 358 2.12 -0.45 9.77
CA LEU A 358 2.29 -1.60 8.90
C LEU A 358 3.73 -1.62 8.42
N LEU A 359 4.45 -2.75 8.60
CA LEU A 359 5.89 -2.82 8.39
C LEU A 359 6.30 -4.09 7.64
N THR A 360 7.16 -3.95 6.64
CA THR A 360 7.96 -5.03 6.05
C THR A 360 9.34 -4.48 5.74
N VAL A 361 10.40 -5.05 6.30
CA VAL A 361 11.79 -4.62 6.08
C VAL A 361 12.77 -5.74 6.39
N GLY A 362 13.87 -5.84 5.65
CA GLY A 362 14.95 -6.79 5.93
C GLY A 362 15.49 -7.50 4.70
N ALA A 363 14.72 -7.62 3.61
CA ALA A 363 15.21 -8.26 2.40
C ALA A 363 16.44 -7.52 1.83
N ASN A 364 16.42 -6.20 1.79
CA ASN A 364 17.56 -5.42 1.31
C ASN A 364 18.75 -5.45 2.28
N ASP A 365 18.50 -5.58 3.58
CA ASP A 365 19.58 -5.74 4.59
C ASP A 365 20.44 -6.95 4.27
N ILE A 366 19.82 -8.09 3.86
CA ILE A 366 20.52 -9.33 3.47
C ILE A 366 20.95 -9.31 1.99
N LYS A 367 20.88 -8.17 1.30
CA LYS A 367 21.25 -8.03 -0.13
C LYS A 367 20.41 -8.90 -1.06
N PHE A 368 19.10 -9.01 -0.83
CA PHE A 368 18.21 -9.89 -1.60
C PHE A 368 18.26 -9.62 -3.11
N SER A 369 18.28 -8.34 -3.55
CA SER A 369 18.42 -7.99 -4.98
C SER A 369 19.69 -8.56 -5.59
N GLY A 370 20.79 -8.61 -4.83
CA GLY A 370 22.04 -9.22 -5.27
C GLY A 370 21.96 -10.75 -5.36
N LEU A 371 21.18 -11.40 -4.46
CA LEU A 371 20.90 -12.84 -4.54
C LEU A 371 20.06 -13.17 -5.78
N VAL A 372 19.04 -12.35 -6.08
CA VAL A 372 18.22 -12.50 -7.30
C VAL A 372 19.09 -12.34 -8.54
N ALA A 373 19.92 -11.31 -8.60
CA ALA A 373 20.85 -11.10 -9.71
C ALA A 373 21.82 -12.28 -9.88
N ASP A 374 22.33 -12.85 -8.79
CA ASP A 374 23.17 -14.04 -8.82
C ASP A 374 22.48 -15.26 -9.42
N VAL A 375 21.18 -15.42 -9.17
CA VAL A 375 20.35 -16.50 -9.72
C VAL A 375 20.09 -16.31 -11.21
N ILE A 376 19.67 -15.13 -11.63
CA ILE A 376 19.13 -14.92 -13.00
C ILE A 376 20.15 -14.55 -14.05
N ILE A 377 21.34 -14.08 -13.66
CA ILE A 377 22.40 -13.73 -14.62
C ILE A 377 23.28 -14.95 -14.85
N SER A 378 23.11 -15.60 -16.00
CA SER A 378 23.81 -16.84 -16.33
C SER A 378 25.12 -16.64 -17.11
N SER A 379 25.23 -15.57 -17.90
CA SER A 379 26.42 -15.32 -18.74
C SER A 379 27.64 -14.96 -17.90
N GLY A 380 28.79 -15.58 -18.23
CA GLY A 380 30.03 -15.36 -17.51
C GLY A 380 30.58 -13.93 -17.63
N VAL A 381 30.30 -13.25 -18.73
CA VAL A 381 30.74 -11.87 -18.97
C VAL A 381 29.94 -10.91 -18.11
N GLU A 382 28.61 -10.98 -18.18
CA GLU A 382 27.74 -10.15 -17.36
C GLU A 382 27.93 -10.43 -15.87
N ARG A 383 28.07 -11.69 -15.46
CA ARG A 383 28.37 -12.02 -14.05
C ARG A 383 29.65 -11.34 -13.57
N THR A 384 30.69 -11.30 -14.40
CA THR A 384 31.94 -10.62 -14.06
C THR A 384 31.73 -9.13 -13.88
N LEU A 385 31.01 -8.47 -14.78
CA LEU A 385 30.71 -7.04 -14.71
C LEU A 385 29.87 -6.69 -13.47
N PHE A 386 28.80 -7.44 -13.21
CA PHE A 386 27.92 -7.22 -12.05
C PHE A 386 28.61 -7.53 -10.72
N SER A 387 29.49 -8.53 -10.69
CA SER A 387 30.29 -8.86 -9.51
C SER A 387 31.31 -7.75 -9.18
N GLN A 388 32.01 -7.23 -10.20
CA GLN A 388 32.94 -6.10 -10.02
C GLN A 388 32.22 -4.83 -9.58
N GLY A 389 30.98 -4.62 -10.02
CA GLY A 389 30.12 -3.53 -9.58
C GLY A 389 29.52 -3.71 -8.19
N GLY A 390 29.77 -4.84 -7.49
CA GLY A 390 29.22 -5.13 -6.17
C GLY A 390 27.71 -5.39 -6.15
N GLN A 391 27.14 -5.71 -7.30
CA GLN A 391 25.69 -5.90 -7.46
C GLN A 391 25.24 -7.34 -7.27
N LEU A 392 26.16 -8.32 -7.32
CA LEU A 392 25.88 -9.70 -6.96
C LEU A 392 26.11 -9.95 -5.48
N ALA A 393 25.29 -10.79 -4.89
CA ALA A 393 25.48 -11.31 -3.54
C ALA A 393 25.32 -12.83 -3.52
N THR A 394 26.03 -13.49 -2.62
CA THR A 394 25.94 -14.93 -2.43
C THR A 394 25.25 -15.27 -1.12
N VAL A 395 24.68 -16.47 -1.01
CA VAL A 395 24.03 -16.95 0.24
C VAL A 395 24.97 -16.85 1.46
N PRO A 396 26.27 -17.24 1.40
CA PRO A 396 27.17 -17.05 2.53
C PRO A 396 27.33 -15.60 2.98
N GLN A 397 27.39 -14.64 2.04
CA GLN A 397 27.46 -13.20 2.36
C GLN A 397 26.17 -12.72 3.05
N ALA A 398 25.01 -13.10 2.51
CA ALA A 398 23.71 -12.78 3.09
C ALA A 398 23.55 -13.37 4.50
N GLN A 399 24.02 -14.59 4.73
CA GLN A 399 23.97 -15.25 6.04
C GLN A 399 24.82 -14.52 7.09
N VAL A 400 26.00 -14.04 6.73
CA VAL A 400 26.84 -13.24 7.66
C VAL A 400 26.11 -12.00 8.14
N VAL A 401 25.46 -11.28 7.24
CA VAL A 401 24.67 -10.10 7.60
C VAL A 401 23.49 -10.47 8.48
N LEU A 402 22.74 -11.52 8.10
CA LEU A 402 21.57 -12.00 8.84
C LEU A 402 21.90 -12.39 10.29
N GLU A 403 23.08 -12.94 10.54
CA GLU A 403 23.48 -13.41 11.87
C GLU A 403 24.12 -12.32 12.72
N ARG A 404 24.92 -11.43 12.12
CA ARG A 404 25.76 -10.47 12.86
C ARG A 404 25.14 -9.07 12.95
N GLU A 405 24.66 -8.53 11.84
CA GLU A 405 24.25 -7.13 11.72
C GLU A 405 22.74 -6.95 11.92
N TYR A 406 21.95 -7.76 11.23
CA TYR A 406 20.50 -7.64 11.19
C TYR A 406 19.81 -7.65 12.57
N PRO A 407 20.18 -8.52 13.55
CA PRO A 407 19.56 -8.51 14.88
C PRO A 407 19.81 -7.21 15.65
N THR A 408 20.97 -6.57 15.46
CA THR A 408 21.31 -5.31 16.10
C THR A 408 20.48 -4.17 15.49
N ASN A 409 20.41 -4.11 14.18
CA ASN A 409 19.63 -3.11 13.45
C ASN A 409 18.14 -3.26 13.73
N PHE A 410 17.64 -4.48 13.80
CA PHE A 410 16.24 -4.75 14.15
C PHE A 410 15.91 -4.32 15.60
N ALA A 411 16.79 -4.56 16.55
CA ALA A 411 16.61 -4.09 17.93
C ALA A 411 16.59 -2.56 18.01
N LYS A 412 17.46 -1.87 17.25
CA LYS A 412 17.45 -0.41 17.13
C LYS A 412 16.11 0.07 16.56
N LEU A 413 15.58 -0.57 15.53
CA LEU A 413 14.28 -0.25 14.93
C LEU A 413 13.13 -0.38 15.93
N ARG A 414 13.06 -1.50 16.67
CA ARG A 414 12.05 -1.68 17.73
C ARG A 414 12.07 -0.54 18.74
N ASN A 415 13.27 -0.21 19.25
CA ASN A 415 13.44 0.85 20.25
C ASN A 415 12.98 2.22 19.74
N SER A 416 13.15 2.51 18.44
CA SER A 416 12.75 3.77 17.84
C SER A 416 11.24 3.82 17.51
N LEU A 417 10.62 2.69 17.14
CA LEU A 417 9.18 2.64 16.89
C LEU A 417 8.34 2.65 18.17
N LYS A 418 8.85 2.03 19.25
CA LYS A 418 8.09 1.86 20.50
C LYS A 418 7.48 3.14 21.06
N PRO A 419 8.20 4.26 21.22
CA PRO A 419 7.61 5.50 21.71
C PRO A 419 6.58 6.11 20.76
N LEU A 420 6.70 5.87 19.46
CA LEU A 420 5.79 6.42 18.46
C LEU A 420 4.39 5.78 18.53
N VAL A 421 4.32 4.51 18.96
CA VAL A 421 3.05 3.74 19.10
C VAL A 421 2.57 3.66 20.55
N GLY A 422 3.03 4.57 21.42
CA GLY A 422 2.56 4.65 22.81
C GLY A 422 3.17 3.60 23.75
N GLY A 423 4.38 3.12 23.44
CA GLY A 423 5.15 2.22 24.31
C GLY A 423 4.85 0.72 24.16
N ASN A 424 3.97 0.33 23.24
CA ASN A 424 3.62 -1.08 23.00
C ASN A 424 3.70 -1.41 21.50
N LEU A 425 4.65 -2.25 21.13
CA LEU A 425 4.90 -2.67 19.74
C LEU A 425 3.86 -3.67 19.18
N SER A 426 2.87 -4.11 19.95
CA SER A 426 1.73 -4.87 19.39
C SER A 426 0.95 -4.05 18.34
N ARG A 427 1.10 -2.71 18.34
CA ARG A 427 0.59 -1.80 17.31
C ARG A 427 1.45 -1.68 16.06
N VAL A 428 2.55 -2.41 16.00
CA VAL A 428 3.34 -2.59 14.79
C VAL A 428 3.02 -3.96 14.22
N VAL A 429 2.29 -3.99 13.11
CA VAL A 429 1.96 -5.21 12.38
C VAL A 429 3.07 -5.43 11.35
N TYR A 430 3.93 -6.38 11.65
CA TYR A 430 4.99 -6.81 10.75
C TYR A 430 4.46 -7.91 9.83
N VAL A 431 4.30 -7.59 8.55
CA VAL A 431 3.89 -8.56 7.53
C VAL A 431 5.13 -9.15 6.88
N SER A 432 5.25 -10.46 6.93
CA SER A 432 6.39 -11.19 6.36
C SER A 432 6.37 -11.16 4.82
N TYR A 433 7.44 -11.63 4.21
CA TYR A 433 7.49 -11.79 2.76
C TYR A 433 6.76 -13.05 2.32
N GLY A 434 6.15 -13.02 1.13
CA GLY A 434 5.66 -14.22 0.46
C GLY A 434 6.80 -15.12 -0.03
N HIS A 435 6.49 -16.32 -0.46
CA HIS A 435 7.47 -17.25 -1.04
C HIS A 435 7.62 -16.99 -2.54
N PRO A 436 8.72 -16.35 -3.02
CA PRO A 436 8.76 -15.87 -4.40
C PRO A 436 9.05 -16.97 -5.42
N ALA A 437 9.57 -18.12 -5.01
CA ALA A 437 10.10 -19.13 -5.93
C ALA A 437 9.68 -20.56 -5.51
N LEU A 438 8.40 -20.75 -5.18
CA LEU A 438 7.80 -22.05 -4.93
C LEU A 438 6.65 -22.33 -5.89
N GLU A 439 6.46 -23.61 -6.22
CA GLU A 439 5.31 -24.17 -6.90
C GLU A 439 5.00 -25.54 -6.31
N GLY A 440 3.77 -25.77 -5.90
CA GLY A 440 3.39 -26.99 -5.19
C GLY A 440 4.19 -27.22 -3.89
N GLY A 441 4.64 -26.13 -3.25
CA GLY A 441 5.50 -26.19 -2.07
C GLY A 441 6.96 -26.58 -2.33
N ALA A 442 7.35 -26.85 -3.58
CA ALA A 442 8.73 -27.16 -3.97
C ALA A 442 9.41 -25.94 -4.61
N PRO A 443 10.76 -25.82 -4.51
CA PRO A 443 11.49 -24.80 -5.25
C PRO A 443 11.23 -24.88 -6.76
N CYS A 444 11.05 -23.71 -7.39
CA CYS A 444 10.90 -23.61 -8.83
C CYS A 444 12.06 -24.27 -9.59
N PRO A 445 11.82 -24.94 -10.71
CA PRO A 445 12.88 -25.39 -11.59
C PRO A 445 13.65 -24.19 -12.15
N GLY A 446 14.89 -24.37 -12.51
CA GLY A 446 15.64 -23.36 -13.25
C GLY A 446 15.08 -23.18 -14.67
N GLY A 447 15.66 -22.29 -15.41
CA GLY A 447 15.30 -22.06 -16.81
C GLY A 447 15.06 -20.60 -17.16
N ARG A 448 14.52 -20.37 -18.35
CA ARG A 448 14.31 -19.03 -18.92
C ARG A 448 12.89 -18.52 -18.84
N ASP A 449 11.95 -19.34 -18.41
CA ASP A 449 10.55 -18.99 -18.38
C ASP A 449 10.28 -17.70 -17.59
N GLY A 450 9.71 -16.70 -18.24
CA GLY A 450 9.51 -15.36 -17.68
C GLY A 450 10.77 -14.50 -17.57
N LEU A 451 11.91 -14.97 -18.11
CA LEU A 451 13.20 -14.27 -18.12
C LEU A 451 13.70 -13.99 -19.54
N ASP A 452 12.80 -14.10 -20.53
CA ASP A 452 13.14 -14.09 -21.96
C ASP A 452 13.53 -12.71 -22.51
N ILE A 453 13.30 -11.65 -21.77
CA ILE A 453 13.64 -10.27 -22.22
C ILE A 453 15.11 -10.09 -22.56
N HIS A 454 15.97 -10.99 -22.15
CA HIS A 454 17.38 -10.98 -22.49
C HIS A 454 18.00 -12.37 -22.54
N PRO A 455 18.85 -12.68 -23.57
CA PRO A 455 19.50 -13.99 -23.72
C PRO A 455 20.39 -14.40 -22.55
N ALA A 456 20.97 -13.44 -21.82
CA ALA A 456 21.79 -13.71 -20.64
C ALA A 456 20.99 -14.07 -19.39
N PHE A 457 19.67 -13.98 -19.43
CA PHE A 457 18.79 -14.34 -18.33
C PHE A 457 18.40 -15.80 -18.39
N ASN A 458 18.69 -16.47 -17.31
CA ASN A 458 18.34 -17.87 -17.11
C ASN A 458 18.45 -18.15 -15.62
N ALA A 459 17.36 -18.56 -14.98
CA ALA A 459 17.43 -18.95 -13.58
C ALA A 459 18.28 -20.22 -13.45
N ASP A 460 19.42 -20.11 -12.81
CA ASP A 460 20.25 -21.25 -12.47
C ASP A 460 19.57 -22.06 -11.37
N GLU A 461 19.22 -23.31 -11.67
CA GLU A 461 18.46 -24.18 -10.77
C GLU A 461 19.14 -24.36 -9.41
N THR A 462 20.46 -24.58 -9.40
CA THR A 462 21.20 -24.80 -8.15
C THR A 462 21.23 -23.55 -7.29
N ARG A 463 21.49 -22.38 -7.88
CA ARG A 463 21.51 -21.11 -7.15
C ARG A 463 20.12 -20.72 -6.68
N LEU A 464 19.09 -20.91 -7.53
CA LEU A 464 17.69 -20.65 -7.17
C LEU A 464 17.27 -21.50 -5.96
N LYS A 465 17.57 -22.83 -6.00
CA LYS A 465 17.31 -23.72 -4.88
C LYS A 465 18.04 -23.27 -3.61
N ASN A 466 19.33 -22.95 -3.69
CA ASN A 466 20.11 -22.52 -2.54
C ASN A 466 19.59 -21.21 -1.93
N VAL A 467 19.19 -20.25 -2.75
CA VAL A 467 18.58 -18.98 -2.29
C VAL A 467 17.21 -19.25 -1.67
N THR A 468 16.38 -20.09 -2.30
CA THR A 468 15.08 -20.48 -1.75
C THR A 468 15.22 -21.17 -0.40
N ASP A 469 16.10 -22.16 -0.28
CA ASP A 469 16.36 -22.86 0.99
C ASP A 469 16.86 -21.89 2.08
N PHE A 470 17.74 -20.94 1.73
CA PHE A 470 18.22 -19.92 2.67
C PHE A 470 17.07 -19.00 3.13
N VAL A 471 16.23 -18.53 2.22
CA VAL A 471 15.09 -17.69 2.56
C VAL A 471 14.13 -18.42 3.50
N LEU A 472 13.74 -19.64 3.15
CA LEU A 472 12.77 -20.43 3.92
C LEU A 472 13.28 -20.89 5.28
N THR A 473 14.56 -21.32 5.35
CA THR A 473 15.09 -22.00 6.56
C THR A 473 15.87 -21.07 7.47
N LYS A 474 16.32 -19.90 6.99
CA LYS A 474 17.16 -18.97 7.76
C LYS A 474 16.57 -17.58 7.85
N PHE A 475 16.27 -16.94 6.73
CA PHE A 475 15.85 -15.53 6.72
C PHE A 475 14.46 -15.35 7.34
N LEU A 476 13.42 -15.99 6.81
CA LEU A 476 12.05 -15.81 7.32
C LEU A 476 11.88 -16.23 8.78
N PRO A 477 12.45 -17.38 9.25
CA PRO A 477 12.42 -17.73 10.67
C PRO A 477 13.14 -16.72 11.56
N LYS A 478 14.25 -16.14 11.09
CA LYS A 478 15.00 -15.13 11.85
C LYS A 478 14.21 -13.85 12.02
N VAL A 479 13.57 -13.37 10.95
CA VAL A 479 12.68 -12.20 11.00
C VAL A 479 11.53 -12.43 11.99
N LYS A 480 10.88 -13.59 11.90
CA LYS A 480 9.80 -13.97 12.82
C LYS A 480 10.25 -13.96 14.28
N ALA A 481 11.38 -14.60 14.57
CA ALA A 481 11.94 -14.65 15.92
C ALA A 481 12.25 -13.26 16.48
N LEU A 482 12.81 -12.35 15.64
CA LEU A 482 13.10 -10.98 16.03
C LEU A 482 11.84 -10.17 16.30
N ALA A 483 10.84 -10.26 15.43
CA ALA A 483 9.57 -9.53 15.57
C ALA A 483 8.77 -10.02 16.78
N ARG A 484 8.76 -11.34 17.05
CA ARG A 484 8.01 -11.96 18.14
C ARG A 484 8.73 -12.00 19.46
N CYS A 485 9.92 -11.42 19.55
CA CYS A 485 10.74 -11.48 20.77
C CYS A 485 11.05 -12.91 21.26
N GLU A 486 11.32 -13.82 20.36
CA GLU A 486 11.74 -15.18 20.70
C GLU A 486 13.19 -15.21 21.23
N ALA A 487 13.64 -16.35 21.69
CA ALA A 487 14.98 -16.49 22.27
C ALA A 487 16.08 -15.93 21.33
N GLY A 488 16.99 -15.13 21.88
CA GLY A 488 18.07 -14.48 21.12
C GLY A 488 17.67 -13.22 20.35
N SER A 489 16.45 -12.74 20.48
CA SER A 489 15.92 -11.54 19.77
C SER A 489 16.35 -10.20 20.37
N ARG A 490 17.06 -10.17 21.49
CA ARG A 490 17.49 -8.96 22.20
C ARG A 490 16.33 -8.03 22.63
N CYS A 491 15.17 -8.59 22.98
CA CYS A 491 14.07 -7.85 23.57
C CYS A 491 14.35 -7.57 25.05
N ALA A 492 14.15 -6.33 25.48
CA ALA A 492 14.29 -5.94 26.88
C ALA A 492 13.02 -6.31 27.67
N ASN A 493 11.84 -6.15 27.07
CA ASN A 493 10.55 -6.49 27.67
C ASN A 493 9.66 -7.15 26.60
N PRO A 494 9.60 -8.49 26.52
CA PRO A 494 8.83 -9.19 25.49
C PRO A 494 7.34 -8.82 25.44
N ASP A 495 6.72 -8.42 26.55
CA ASP A 495 5.29 -8.09 26.58
C ASP A 495 4.99 -6.80 25.81
N THR A 496 5.91 -5.86 25.76
CA THR A 496 5.75 -4.57 25.07
C THR A 496 6.64 -4.41 23.84
N ASP A 497 7.67 -5.28 23.67
CA ASP A 497 8.61 -5.23 22.54
C ASP A 497 8.19 -6.17 21.39
N ARG A 498 7.21 -7.05 21.64
CA ARG A 498 6.69 -7.98 20.63
C ARG A 498 5.84 -7.20 19.62
N MET A 499 6.17 -7.35 18.33
CA MET A 499 5.34 -6.91 17.24
C MET A 499 4.28 -7.97 16.91
N THR A 500 3.15 -7.55 16.37
CA THR A 500 2.17 -8.47 15.77
C THR A 500 2.72 -8.96 14.44
N PHE A 501 3.01 -10.26 14.35
CA PHE A 501 3.67 -10.85 13.16
C PHE A 501 2.67 -11.62 12.31
N VAL A 502 2.67 -11.35 11.01
CA VAL A 502 1.78 -11.94 10.01
C VAL A 502 2.58 -12.71 8.98
N ASP A 503 2.30 -14.02 8.85
CA ASP A 503 2.88 -14.93 7.87
C ASP A 503 1.86 -15.91 7.23
N ALA A 504 0.58 -15.74 7.50
CA ALA A 504 -0.48 -16.65 7.02
C ALA A 504 -0.53 -16.76 5.49
N HIS A 505 -0.27 -15.66 4.77
CA HIS A 505 -0.23 -15.62 3.31
C HIS A 505 0.87 -16.51 2.68
N GLN A 506 1.90 -16.87 3.44
CA GLN A 506 3.02 -17.68 2.92
C GLN A 506 2.56 -19.03 2.39
N ALA A 507 1.57 -19.65 3.05
CA ALA A 507 1.02 -20.92 2.60
C ALA A 507 0.38 -20.82 1.20
N GLU A 508 -0.35 -19.73 0.94
CA GLU A 508 -0.96 -19.50 -0.36
C GLU A 508 0.09 -19.20 -1.44
N PHE A 509 1.14 -18.43 -1.12
CA PHE A 509 2.24 -18.17 -2.05
C PHE A 509 3.03 -19.40 -2.45
N ALA A 510 2.93 -20.52 -1.72
CA ALA A 510 3.64 -21.76 -2.03
C ALA A 510 3.24 -22.36 -3.38
N ASP A 511 2.06 -22.04 -3.89
CA ASP A 511 1.55 -22.51 -5.20
C ASP A 511 1.58 -21.41 -6.29
N HIS A 512 2.02 -20.20 -5.94
CA HIS A 512 1.92 -19.01 -6.79
C HIS A 512 3.26 -18.29 -6.99
N GLY A 513 4.37 -19.01 -6.91
CA GLY A 513 5.70 -18.45 -7.14
C GLY A 513 5.94 -18.04 -8.60
N ILE A 514 7.15 -17.59 -8.87
CA ILE A 514 7.55 -17.02 -10.17
C ILE A 514 7.37 -17.99 -11.35
N CYS A 515 7.42 -19.29 -11.09
CA CYS A 515 7.29 -20.35 -12.11
C CYS A 515 5.87 -20.88 -12.26
N ALA A 516 4.91 -20.45 -11.46
CA ALA A 516 3.53 -20.90 -11.58
C ALA A 516 2.92 -20.48 -12.93
N ARG A 517 2.26 -21.41 -13.59
CA ARG A 517 1.63 -21.23 -14.92
C ARG A 517 0.27 -21.91 -14.96
N SER A 518 -0.62 -21.34 -15.75
CA SER A 518 -1.95 -21.88 -16.02
C SER A 518 -2.35 -21.67 -17.47
N ASN A 519 -3.23 -22.54 -17.96
CA ASN A 519 -3.88 -22.33 -19.28
C ASN A 519 -4.83 -21.12 -19.28
N ASP A 520 -5.18 -20.60 -18.11
CA ASP A 520 -6.01 -19.41 -17.93
C ASP A 520 -5.16 -18.12 -17.84
N ASP A 521 -3.84 -18.22 -17.90
CA ASP A 521 -2.97 -17.05 -17.96
C ASP A 521 -3.27 -16.21 -19.21
N PRO A 522 -2.96 -14.91 -19.23
CA PRO A 522 -3.17 -14.06 -20.39
C PRO A 522 -2.53 -14.64 -21.66
N GLN A 523 -3.25 -14.54 -22.79
CA GLN A 523 -2.80 -15.07 -24.08
C GLN A 523 -1.40 -14.58 -24.47
N PHE A 524 -1.09 -13.32 -24.11
CA PHE A 524 0.24 -12.75 -24.35
C PHE A 524 1.35 -13.54 -23.64
N ASP A 525 1.11 -13.94 -22.40
CA ASP A 525 2.07 -14.72 -21.63
C ASP A 525 2.26 -16.12 -22.22
N ILE A 526 1.16 -16.76 -22.62
CA ILE A 526 1.17 -18.11 -23.21
C ILE A 526 1.91 -18.13 -24.55
N GLU A 527 1.69 -17.14 -25.41
CA GLU A 527 2.23 -17.13 -26.76
C GLU A 527 3.60 -16.44 -26.88
N CYS A 528 3.86 -15.43 -26.05
CA CYS A 528 5.05 -14.59 -26.15
C CYS A 528 6.12 -14.88 -25.10
N PHE A 529 5.75 -15.41 -23.95
CA PHE A 529 6.66 -15.78 -22.85
C PHE A 529 6.75 -17.31 -22.76
N SER A 530 7.35 -17.92 -23.77
CA SER A 530 7.43 -19.37 -23.83
C SER A 530 8.41 -19.92 -22.79
N ALA A 531 8.08 -21.12 -22.26
CA ALA A 531 8.96 -21.84 -21.35
C ALA A 531 10.35 -22.13 -21.97
N GLU A 532 10.45 -22.17 -23.28
CA GLU A 532 11.69 -22.40 -24.01
C GLU A 532 12.48 -21.10 -24.30
N GLY A 533 11.95 -19.94 -23.96
CA GLY A 533 12.57 -18.64 -24.18
C GLY A 533 12.77 -18.26 -25.64
N LYS A 534 11.98 -18.83 -26.55
CA LYS A 534 12.14 -18.62 -27.99
C LYS A 534 11.64 -17.26 -28.48
N SER A 535 10.75 -16.64 -27.73
CA SER A 535 10.11 -15.37 -28.13
C SER A 535 11.10 -14.20 -28.23
N PHE A 536 12.22 -14.27 -27.54
CA PHE A 536 13.21 -13.22 -27.45
C PHE A 536 14.62 -13.67 -27.85
N GLU A 537 14.75 -14.75 -28.62
CA GLU A 537 16.05 -15.26 -29.08
C GLU A 537 16.81 -14.26 -29.96
N ALA A 538 16.10 -13.35 -30.58
CA ALA A 538 16.65 -12.40 -31.53
C ALA A 538 16.87 -11.03 -30.89
N ASP A 539 17.95 -10.88 -30.15
CA ASP A 539 18.37 -9.59 -29.64
C ASP A 539 19.36 -8.92 -30.62
N PRO A 540 19.00 -7.80 -31.24
CA PRO A 540 19.89 -7.09 -32.18
C PRO A 540 21.21 -6.61 -31.55
N VAL A 541 21.23 -6.45 -30.21
CA VAL A 541 22.46 -5.99 -29.51
C VAL A 541 23.52 -7.06 -29.42
N VAL A 542 23.15 -8.32 -29.32
CA VAL A 542 24.07 -9.46 -29.34
C VAL A 542 24.28 -10.04 -30.75
N GLY A 543 23.91 -9.30 -31.80
CA GLY A 543 24.11 -9.70 -33.19
C GLY A 543 23.03 -10.60 -33.76
N ALA A 544 21.93 -10.79 -33.07
CA ALA A 544 20.76 -11.46 -33.63
C ALA A 544 20.02 -10.50 -34.58
N THR A 545 19.68 -10.98 -35.76
CA THR A 545 19.06 -10.17 -36.83
C THR A 545 17.55 -10.31 -36.91
N SER A 546 16.95 -11.23 -36.15
CA SER A 546 15.52 -11.48 -36.21
C SER A 546 14.76 -10.64 -35.19
N PRO A 547 13.62 -10.05 -35.56
CA PRO A 547 12.76 -9.39 -34.60
C PRO A 547 12.16 -10.41 -33.62
N LEU A 548 11.62 -9.90 -32.53
CA LEU A 548 10.80 -10.69 -31.60
C LEU A 548 9.81 -11.58 -32.36
N VAL A 549 9.87 -12.88 -32.14
CA VAL A 549 8.93 -13.84 -32.72
C VAL A 549 7.76 -14.04 -31.77
N CYS A 550 6.97 -13.01 -31.58
CA CYS A 550 5.71 -13.09 -30.86
C CYS A 550 4.56 -12.78 -31.81
N PRO A 551 3.52 -13.61 -31.90
CA PRO A 551 2.38 -13.37 -32.78
C PRO A 551 1.52 -12.19 -32.33
N LEU A 552 1.60 -11.81 -31.05
CA LEU A 552 0.85 -10.72 -30.46
C LEU A 552 1.65 -9.41 -30.43
N ARG A 553 0.94 -8.30 -30.47
CA ARG A 553 1.53 -6.96 -30.42
C ARG A 553 1.85 -6.59 -28.97
N PRO A 554 2.93 -5.85 -28.70
CA PRO A 554 3.26 -5.38 -27.34
C PRO A 554 2.10 -4.64 -26.64
N SER A 555 1.28 -3.89 -27.41
CA SER A 555 0.10 -3.17 -26.89
C SER A 555 -1.01 -4.10 -26.36
N GLU A 556 -0.94 -5.41 -26.63
CA GLU A 556 -1.89 -6.40 -26.13
C GLU A 556 -1.51 -6.93 -24.74
N PHE A 557 -0.30 -6.69 -24.26
CA PHE A 557 0.10 -7.05 -22.90
C PHE A 557 -0.81 -6.40 -21.85
N ARG A 558 -1.24 -7.19 -20.87
CA ARG A 558 -2.14 -6.78 -19.79
C ARG A 558 -1.43 -6.96 -18.45
N PRO A 559 -0.83 -5.87 -17.91
CA PRO A 559 0.04 -5.95 -16.72
C PRO A 559 -0.66 -6.43 -15.45
N TYR A 560 -1.96 -6.22 -15.35
CA TYR A 560 -2.77 -6.55 -14.18
C TYR A 560 -3.84 -7.63 -14.44
N ALA A 561 -3.83 -8.27 -15.61
CA ALA A 561 -4.67 -9.43 -15.81
C ALA A 561 -4.28 -10.54 -14.82
N PRO A 562 -5.25 -11.31 -14.29
CA PRO A 562 -4.98 -12.42 -13.38
C PRO A 562 -4.01 -13.44 -13.97
N ARG A 563 -3.14 -13.97 -13.12
CA ARG A 563 -2.14 -14.99 -13.48
C ARG A 563 -2.04 -16.04 -12.39
N ALA A 564 -1.60 -17.24 -12.77
CA ALA A 564 -1.29 -18.28 -11.80
C ALA A 564 -0.18 -17.82 -10.81
N ARG A 565 0.80 -17.08 -11.29
CA ARG A 565 1.88 -16.52 -10.44
C ARG A 565 1.48 -15.21 -9.79
N TRP A 566 1.72 -15.07 -8.51
CA TRP A 566 1.57 -13.81 -7.77
C TRP A 566 2.89 -13.05 -7.58
N ILE A 567 3.91 -13.47 -8.29
CA ILE A 567 5.24 -12.88 -8.31
C ILE A 567 5.54 -12.37 -9.73
N ARG A 568 6.04 -11.14 -9.83
CA ARG A 568 6.47 -10.55 -11.10
C ARG A 568 7.71 -11.27 -11.62
N THR A 569 7.65 -11.69 -12.86
CA THR A 569 8.83 -12.15 -13.61
C THR A 569 9.66 -10.97 -14.12
N ALA A 570 10.83 -11.22 -14.69
CA ALA A 570 11.60 -10.21 -15.39
C ALA A 570 10.84 -9.63 -16.60
N ASN A 571 10.12 -10.49 -17.33
CA ASN A 571 9.27 -10.06 -18.45
C ASN A 571 8.13 -9.17 -17.96
N ASP A 572 7.39 -9.57 -16.92
CA ASP A 572 6.31 -8.76 -16.35
C ASP A 572 6.81 -7.37 -15.93
N SER A 573 7.93 -7.33 -15.21
CA SER A 573 8.52 -6.07 -14.74
C SER A 573 8.92 -5.18 -15.88
N TYR A 574 9.55 -5.75 -16.91
CA TYR A 574 9.98 -5.03 -18.08
C TYR A 574 8.81 -4.40 -18.83
N PHE A 575 7.78 -5.17 -19.13
CA PHE A 575 6.59 -4.69 -19.85
C PHE A 575 5.65 -3.82 -19.01
N THR A 576 5.81 -3.81 -17.69
CA THR A 576 4.94 -3.05 -16.79
C THR A 576 5.55 -1.72 -16.37
N ALA A 577 6.80 -1.72 -15.96
CA ALA A 577 7.42 -0.56 -15.30
C ALA A 577 8.61 0.03 -16.05
N MET A 578 9.51 -0.77 -16.63
CA MET A 578 10.71 -0.34 -17.34
C MET A 578 11.45 0.79 -16.65
N THR A 579 11.87 0.59 -15.43
CA THR A 579 12.66 1.58 -14.69
C THR A 579 14.15 1.35 -14.88
N TYR A 580 14.93 2.42 -14.89
CA TYR A 580 16.38 2.34 -14.94
C TYR A 580 16.96 2.35 -13.53
N PRO A 581 17.85 1.42 -13.21
CA PRO A 581 18.52 1.44 -11.93
C PRO A 581 19.43 2.66 -11.80
N ARG A 582 19.45 3.21 -10.60
CA ARG A 582 20.36 4.29 -10.26
C ARG A 582 21.80 3.78 -10.24
N GLY A 583 22.72 4.57 -10.76
CA GLY A 583 24.16 4.28 -10.68
C GLY A 583 24.74 3.54 -11.87
N LEU A 584 23.97 3.27 -12.92
CA LEU A 584 24.58 2.90 -14.21
C LEU A 584 25.42 4.07 -14.73
N SER A 585 26.60 3.77 -15.23
CA SER A 585 27.53 4.77 -15.72
C SER A 585 26.89 5.62 -16.82
N SER A 586 27.08 6.94 -16.76
CA SER A 586 26.66 7.87 -17.80
C SER A 586 27.33 7.61 -19.16
N THR A 587 28.35 6.74 -19.21
CA THR A 587 29.05 6.33 -20.43
C THR A 587 28.41 5.12 -21.10
N MET A 588 27.47 4.42 -20.43
CA MET A 588 26.76 3.30 -21.05
C MET A 588 25.77 3.80 -22.10
N GLN A 589 25.90 3.29 -23.30
CA GLN A 589 25.01 3.58 -24.42
C GLN A 589 24.09 2.38 -24.63
N PRO A 590 22.78 2.57 -24.73
CA PRO A 590 21.84 1.45 -24.97
C PRO A 590 22.09 0.73 -26.30
N SER A 591 22.70 1.43 -27.25
CA SER A 591 23.01 0.92 -28.59
C SER A 591 24.26 0.07 -28.67
N ASN A 592 24.96 -0.17 -27.58
CA ASN A 592 26.15 -1.01 -27.58
C ASN A 592 25.94 -2.27 -26.70
N ILE A 593 26.95 -3.10 -26.57
CA ILE A 593 26.93 -4.39 -25.88
C ILE A 593 26.33 -4.34 -24.47
N HIS A 594 26.23 -3.17 -23.88
CA HIS A 594 25.71 -2.94 -22.56
C HIS A 594 24.18 -2.80 -22.51
N ASP A 595 23.47 -2.81 -23.63
CA ASP A 595 22.01 -2.90 -23.66
C ASP A 595 21.54 -4.18 -22.96
N ALA A 596 22.32 -5.24 -23.04
CA ALA A 596 22.16 -6.46 -22.27
C ALA A 596 22.08 -6.18 -20.76
N SER A 597 23.06 -5.44 -20.25
CA SER A 597 23.11 -5.04 -18.85
C SER A 597 21.94 -4.14 -18.47
N TRP A 598 21.48 -3.27 -19.37
CA TRP A 598 20.33 -2.41 -19.15
C TRP A 598 19.03 -3.20 -18.99
N ALA A 599 18.75 -4.14 -19.88
CA ALA A 599 17.56 -4.96 -19.76
C ALA A 599 17.60 -5.84 -18.51
N ALA A 600 18.78 -6.41 -18.18
CA ALA A 600 19.00 -7.16 -16.97
C ALA A 600 18.66 -6.32 -15.74
N MET A 601 19.25 -5.15 -15.67
CA MET A 601 19.05 -4.24 -14.54
C MET A 601 17.60 -3.72 -14.49
N SER A 602 17.00 -3.38 -15.63
CA SER A 602 15.61 -2.95 -15.69
C SER A 602 14.65 -4.03 -15.20
N ALA A 603 14.90 -5.30 -15.55
CA ALA A 603 14.09 -6.40 -15.07
C ALA A 603 14.23 -6.63 -13.56
N VAL A 604 15.45 -6.54 -13.02
CA VAL A 604 15.70 -6.73 -11.58
C VAL A 604 15.14 -5.56 -10.77
N TYR A 605 15.41 -4.32 -11.19
CA TYR A 605 14.98 -3.12 -10.46
C TYR A 605 13.58 -2.64 -10.83
N GLY A 606 12.98 -3.16 -11.87
CA GLY A 606 11.60 -2.89 -12.26
C GLY A 606 10.56 -3.70 -11.49
N GLY A 607 10.98 -4.49 -10.49
CA GLY A 607 10.08 -5.23 -9.62
C GLY A 607 10.04 -6.74 -9.82
N ALA A 608 10.98 -7.33 -10.59
CA ALA A 608 11.10 -8.79 -10.66
C ALA A 608 11.28 -9.40 -9.28
N PHE A 609 10.68 -10.56 -9.05
CA PHE A 609 10.62 -11.25 -7.76
C PHE A 609 9.85 -10.50 -6.65
N HIS A 610 9.11 -9.44 -7.00
CA HIS A 610 8.18 -8.77 -6.08
C HIS A 610 6.75 -9.30 -6.28
N PRO A 611 5.89 -9.20 -5.24
CA PRO A 611 4.49 -9.58 -5.38
C PRO A 611 3.78 -8.78 -6.48
N SER A 612 2.94 -9.44 -7.27
CA SER A 612 2.00 -8.78 -8.19
C SER A 612 0.90 -8.05 -7.41
N ALA A 613 -0.01 -7.36 -8.10
CA ALA A 613 -1.18 -6.76 -7.47
C ALA A 613 -2.04 -7.80 -6.72
N GLU A 614 -2.16 -9.01 -7.27
CA GLU A 614 -2.83 -10.15 -6.62
C GLU A 614 -2.08 -10.61 -5.36
N GLY A 615 -0.76 -10.78 -5.45
CA GLY A 615 0.06 -11.13 -4.30
C GLY A 615 -0.04 -10.10 -3.17
N HIS A 616 -0.06 -8.81 -3.50
CA HIS A 616 -0.29 -7.76 -2.51
C HIS A 616 -1.70 -7.80 -1.91
N ALA A 617 -2.71 -8.19 -2.69
CA ALA A 617 -4.08 -8.33 -2.17
C ALA A 617 -4.17 -9.47 -1.15
N VAL A 618 -3.54 -10.63 -1.41
CA VAL A 618 -3.44 -11.75 -0.48
C VAL A 618 -2.65 -11.37 0.80
N MET A 619 -1.56 -10.62 0.66
CA MET A 619 -0.84 -10.09 1.83
C MET A 619 -1.73 -9.14 2.66
N ALA A 620 -2.57 -8.32 2.01
CA ALA A 620 -3.51 -7.45 2.71
C ALA A 620 -4.61 -8.24 3.44
N ASP A 621 -5.14 -9.31 2.83
CA ASP A 621 -6.09 -10.21 3.46
C ASP A 621 -5.50 -10.85 4.74
N ALA A 622 -4.24 -11.26 4.69
CA ALA A 622 -3.54 -11.79 5.86
C ALA A 622 -3.26 -10.73 6.94
N ALA A 623 -2.96 -9.49 6.53
CA ALA A 623 -2.65 -8.40 7.45
C ALA A 623 -3.88 -7.84 8.16
N LEU A 624 -5.05 -7.88 7.54
CA LEU A 624 -6.26 -7.21 8.00
C LEU A 624 -6.77 -7.73 9.35
N PRO A 625 -6.85 -9.04 9.64
CA PRO A 625 -7.21 -9.55 10.98
C PRO A 625 -6.27 -9.04 12.07
N ALA A 626 -4.97 -9.07 11.82
CA ALA A 626 -3.95 -8.60 12.76
C ALA A 626 -4.04 -7.08 13.01
N ALA A 627 -4.32 -6.31 11.97
CA ALA A 627 -4.56 -4.87 12.09
C ALA A 627 -5.82 -4.56 12.91
N ARG A 628 -6.91 -5.30 12.70
CA ARG A 628 -8.14 -5.17 13.53
C ARG A 628 -7.85 -5.48 15.00
N GLU A 629 -7.16 -6.57 15.29
CA GLU A 629 -6.79 -6.95 16.65
C GLU A 629 -5.94 -5.87 17.32
N ALA A 630 -4.89 -5.38 16.66
CA ALA A 630 -4.02 -4.32 17.16
C ALA A 630 -4.76 -3.01 17.45
N LEU A 631 -5.85 -2.74 16.72
CA LEU A 631 -6.70 -1.56 16.86
C LEU A 631 -7.90 -1.77 17.79
N GLY A 632 -8.11 -2.98 18.30
CA GLY A 632 -9.29 -3.35 19.10
C GLY A 632 -10.60 -3.28 18.32
N LEU A 633 -10.56 -3.55 17.00
CA LEU A 633 -11.72 -3.56 16.14
C LEU A 633 -12.31 -4.98 16.03
N LYS A 634 -13.63 -5.05 15.99
CA LYS A 634 -14.32 -6.31 15.68
C LYS A 634 -14.27 -6.60 14.19
N ALA A 635 -14.22 -7.87 13.82
CA ALA A 635 -14.44 -8.25 12.44
C ALA A 635 -15.85 -7.79 12.00
N PRO A 636 -16.02 -7.32 10.75
CA PRO A 636 -17.33 -7.03 10.23
C PRO A 636 -18.17 -8.31 10.28
N PRO A 637 -19.51 -8.22 10.48
CA PRO A 637 -20.37 -9.38 10.34
C PRO A 637 -20.17 -9.95 8.93
N GLU A 638 -20.16 -11.29 8.81
CA GLU A 638 -20.09 -11.94 7.50
C GLU A 638 -21.15 -11.34 6.58
N VAL A 639 -20.69 -10.67 5.56
CA VAL A 639 -21.58 -10.09 4.54
C VAL A 639 -22.06 -11.25 3.69
N ILE A 640 -23.28 -11.72 3.95
CA ILE A 640 -23.98 -12.56 2.97
C ILE A 640 -24.08 -11.72 1.70
N ALA A 641 -23.33 -12.11 0.68
CA ALA A 641 -23.24 -11.43 -0.60
C ALA A 641 -24.62 -11.46 -1.30
N GLN A 642 -25.45 -10.46 -1.03
CA GLN A 642 -26.60 -10.19 -1.90
C GLN A 642 -26.13 -9.18 -2.96
N PRO A 643 -26.24 -9.50 -4.25
CA PRO A 643 -25.95 -8.56 -5.31
C PRO A 643 -26.94 -7.40 -5.21
N LEU A 644 -26.41 -6.18 -4.99
CA LEU A 644 -27.22 -4.97 -5.06
C LEU A 644 -27.51 -4.63 -6.55
N PRO A 645 -28.72 -4.18 -6.87
CA PRO A 645 -29.01 -3.71 -8.21
C PRO A 645 -28.14 -2.48 -8.53
N LEU A 646 -27.49 -2.53 -9.69
CA LEU A 646 -26.79 -1.38 -10.26
C LEU A 646 -27.82 -0.26 -10.54
N PRO A 647 -27.48 1.02 -10.34
CA PRO A 647 -28.33 2.12 -10.78
C PRO A 647 -28.39 2.12 -12.32
N GLY A 648 -29.58 1.86 -12.86
CA GLY A 648 -29.84 1.79 -14.31
C GLY A 648 -29.97 0.33 -14.78
N GLY A 649 -31.15 -0.25 -14.49
CA GLY A 649 -31.48 -1.64 -14.72
C GLY A 649 -31.12 -2.16 -16.10
N GLN A 650 -30.27 -3.19 -16.09
CA GLN A 650 -30.36 -4.36 -16.96
C GLN A 650 -29.51 -5.46 -16.31
N ILE A 651 -30.17 -6.47 -15.78
CA ILE A 651 -29.56 -7.72 -15.34
C ILE A 651 -29.38 -8.56 -16.61
N ALA A 652 -28.14 -8.86 -16.99
CA ALA A 652 -27.88 -9.94 -17.94
C ALA A 652 -28.00 -11.30 -17.20
N PRO A 653 -28.61 -12.33 -17.82
CA PRO A 653 -28.76 -13.63 -17.18
C PRO A 653 -27.42 -14.37 -17.08
N PRO A 654 -27.25 -15.26 -16.10
CA PRO A 654 -26.04 -16.07 -15.96
C PRO A 654 -25.94 -17.08 -17.08
N GLN A 655 -24.79 -17.15 -17.76
CA GLN A 655 -24.34 -18.28 -18.55
C GLN A 655 -23.26 -19.02 -17.79
#